data_d7dae5ff65ec40edb8315a7ec800b789
#
_entry.id   d7dae5ff65ec40edb8315a7ec800b789
#
_cell.length_a   1.000
_cell.length_b   1.000
_cell.length_c   1.000
_cell.angle_alpha   90.00
_cell.angle_beta   90.00
_cell.angle_gamma   90.00
#
_symmetry.space_group_name_H-M   'P 1'
#
loop_
_entity.id
_entity.type
_entity.pdbx_description
1 polymer ?
#
loop_
_entity_poly.entity_id
_entity_poly.type
_entity_poly.pdbx_seq_one_letter_code
_entity_poly.pdbx_strand_id
1 'polypeptide(L)'
;MARKKKTNNYRLILQWTIIVLLVYLIVRPLVDRSYIADFEAYCPFGGLQALSSFLANNSLACSMTTTQIAMGLALLAGVFLFSKLFCSYICPIGIFTEWLGRIGKRFKMNFVITGPADRLLRVLKYAILFVTFYFSVSSSELFCKTFDPYYAVFSGFGSDVVMGYAVMALLLAIPGSFFIRQFWCKYICPLSAASNIFSFGFVFLGIVGVYALLTAGFGLQIGWIWLLGALSMAGVVLETTRLKFGIFPIVKVTRNAETCTSCRLCDKACPMAIRISDIPKVEHIDCHLCGDCVSSCPEPETLQFNKRKINWLPAAATVGLVILGLAFASVTDIPTISLKWGSSGQMENAAIFRQSGLKSVKCFGSSMSFANHMKELSGVLGVEAFVSDNSVKVYYDPAVTNEMEIKEFIFTPVSRVVAAPADGLKQITISEFAVDKFFDPSDAGLLAIKLGQKPGVLAFETMFGEPVHTFVFYDSSLVSAGEISKLIEEKKVKWEIDGEPGEATTGFKVASVDPRPALSLKGYLEKMYEPVTMTFNGFEDYDSVQTAEILLPFSAAAEPSLADMPWYLLSHISNNRGVIKFEIQTTDSGFALSLIYVPEITTREQVMIQLNEPQLKVHLSDGSEQKLENPFRF
;
A
#
# COMPACT_ATOMS: atom_id res chain seq x y z
N MET A 1 -9.46 -53.58 -22.23
CA MET A 1 -9.06 -52.26 -22.71
C MET A 1 -9.09 -51.26 -21.54
N ALA A 2 -7.95 -50.70 -21.12
CA ALA A 2 -7.92 -49.69 -20.06
C ALA A 2 -8.56 -48.42 -20.61
N ARG A 3 -9.80 -48.11 -20.19
CA ARG A 3 -10.49 -46.84 -20.56
C ARG A 3 -9.67 -45.65 -20.07
N LYS A 4 -9.26 -44.80 -21.02
CA LYS A 4 -8.42 -43.60 -20.78
C LYS A 4 -9.16 -42.67 -19.85
N LYS A 5 -8.50 -42.24 -18.77
CA LYS A 5 -8.99 -41.24 -17.81
C LYS A 5 -9.26 -39.94 -18.56
N LYS A 6 -10.54 -39.50 -18.63
CA LYS A 6 -10.89 -38.19 -19.21
C LYS A 6 -10.83 -37.12 -18.11
N THR A 7 -10.06 -36.09 -18.30
CA THR A 7 -10.08 -34.85 -17.50
C THR A 7 -11.13 -33.89 -18.05
N ASN A 8 -11.60 -32.98 -17.22
CA ASN A 8 -12.49 -31.91 -17.67
C ASN A 8 -11.70 -30.87 -18.52
N ASN A 9 -11.92 -30.88 -19.84
CA ASN A 9 -11.20 -30.01 -20.76
C ASN A 9 -11.44 -28.53 -20.48
N TYR A 10 -12.66 -28.14 -20.10
CA TYR A 10 -12.99 -26.76 -19.74
C TYR A 10 -12.16 -26.27 -18.54
N ARG A 11 -11.97 -27.14 -17.57
CA ARG A 11 -11.11 -26.86 -16.42
C ARG A 11 -9.65 -26.71 -16.85
N LEU A 12 -9.14 -27.60 -17.68
CA LEU A 12 -7.76 -27.53 -18.16
C LEU A 12 -7.49 -26.26 -18.95
N ILE A 13 -8.39 -25.87 -19.85
CA ILE A 13 -8.26 -24.63 -20.62
C ILE A 13 -8.16 -23.43 -19.66
N LEU A 14 -9.06 -23.32 -18.70
CA LEU A 14 -9.07 -22.19 -17.76
C LEU A 14 -7.79 -22.17 -16.90
N GLN A 15 -7.34 -23.32 -16.39
CA GLN A 15 -6.09 -23.41 -15.62
C GLN A 15 -4.87 -22.97 -16.44
N TRP A 16 -4.77 -23.40 -17.72
CA TRP A 16 -3.68 -22.95 -18.59
C TRP A 16 -3.76 -21.46 -18.93
N THR A 17 -4.96 -20.93 -19.14
CA THR A 17 -5.16 -19.49 -19.35
C THR A 17 -4.63 -18.67 -18.17
N ILE A 18 -4.92 -19.10 -16.93
CA ILE A 18 -4.42 -18.43 -15.72
C ILE A 18 -2.89 -18.50 -15.64
N ILE A 19 -2.30 -19.66 -15.95
CA ILE A 19 -0.83 -19.82 -15.93
C ILE A 19 -0.16 -18.92 -16.96
N VAL A 20 -0.70 -18.86 -18.19
CA VAL A 20 -0.18 -17.99 -19.25
C VAL A 20 -0.29 -16.51 -18.84
N LEU A 21 -1.41 -16.11 -18.24
CA LEU A 21 -1.58 -14.76 -17.70
C LEU A 21 -0.53 -14.43 -16.63
N LEU A 22 -0.30 -15.34 -15.68
CA LEU A 22 0.71 -15.16 -14.64
C LEU A 22 2.13 -15.05 -15.21
N VAL A 23 2.48 -15.90 -16.17
CA VAL A 23 3.77 -15.83 -16.86
C VAL A 23 3.91 -14.48 -17.59
N TYR A 24 2.86 -14.01 -18.24
CA TYR A 24 2.84 -12.68 -18.87
C TYR A 24 3.10 -11.56 -17.85
N LEU A 25 2.43 -11.59 -16.70
CA LEU A 25 2.61 -10.59 -15.63
C LEU A 25 4.04 -10.60 -15.04
N ILE A 26 4.71 -11.76 -14.98
CA ILE A 26 6.11 -11.88 -14.52
C ILE A 26 7.08 -11.35 -15.57
N VAL A 27 6.83 -11.64 -16.85
CA VAL A 27 7.75 -11.27 -17.94
C VAL A 27 7.63 -9.79 -18.31
N ARG A 28 6.46 -9.21 -18.20
CA ARG A 28 6.20 -7.82 -18.58
C ARG A 28 7.13 -6.79 -17.90
N PRO A 29 7.41 -6.84 -16.59
CA PRO A 29 8.37 -5.95 -15.94
C PRO A 29 9.81 -6.08 -16.46
N LEU A 30 10.19 -7.23 -17.04
CA LEU A 30 11.50 -7.42 -17.65
C LEU A 30 11.65 -6.68 -18.99
N VAL A 31 10.51 -6.43 -19.66
CA VAL A 31 10.46 -5.70 -20.94
C VAL A 31 10.15 -4.22 -20.71
N ASP A 32 9.23 -3.92 -19.81
CA ASP A 32 8.81 -2.57 -19.45
C ASP A 32 9.04 -2.35 -17.95
N ARG A 33 10.16 -1.74 -17.60
CA ARG A 33 10.57 -1.49 -16.19
C ARG A 33 9.64 -0.51 -15.45
N SER A 34 8.80 0.23 -16.17
CA SER A 34 7.81 1.13 -15.56
C SER A 34 6.56 0.40 -15.07
N TYR A 35 6.39 -0.87 -15.46
CA TYR A 35 5.24 -1.68 -15.08
C TYR A 35 5.49 -2.44 -13.78
N ILE A 36 4.74 -2.11 -12.74
CA ILE A 36 4.72 -2.83 -11.46
C ILE A 36 3.51 -3.77 -11.49
N ALA A 37 3.77 -5.08 -11.41
CA ALA A 37 2.70 -6.07 -11.39
C ALA A 37 2.10 -6.18 -9.98
N ASP A 38 0.82 -5.88 -9.84
CA ASP A 38 0.08 -6.17 -8.60
C ASP A 38 -0.51 -7.59 -8.67
N PHE A 39 0.20 -8.54 -8.07
CA PHE A 39 -0.22 -9.96 -8.02
C PHE A 39 -1.37 -10.21 -7.05
N GLU A 40 -1.70 -9.26 -6.19
CA GLU A 40 -2.75 -9.40 -5.18
C GLU A 40 -4.05 -8.70 -5.53
N ALA A 41 -4.06 -7.79 -6.51
CA ALA A 41 -5.25 -7.03 -6.88
C ALA A 41 -6.50 -7.90 -7.11
N TYR A 42 -6.31 -9.16 -7.50
CA TYR A 42 -7.38 -10.10 -7.78
C TYR A 42 -7.47 -11.25 -6.76
N CYS A 43 -6.75 -11.16 -5.63
CA CYS A 43 -6.76 -12.20 -4.61
C CYS A 43 -8.06 -12.14 -3.79
N PRO A 44 -8.97 -13.15 -3.87
CA PRO A 44 -10.21 -13.11 -3.11
C PRO A 44 -9.99 -13.31 -1.60
N PHE A 45 -8.86 -13.87 -1.18
CA PHE A 45 -8.51 -13.99 0.24
C PHE A 45 -8.08 -12.64 0.81
N GLY A 46 -7.26 -11.89 0.06
CA GLY A 46 -6.98 -10.48 0.35
C GLY A 46 -8.27 -9.65 0.43
N GLY A 47 -9.22 -9.91 -0.49
CA GLY A 47 -10.53 -9.26 -0.48
C GLY A 47 -11.38 -9.54 0.76
N LEU A 48 -11.33 -10.75 1.30
CA LEU A 48 -12.02 -11.05 2.57
C LEU A 48 -11.34 -10.34 3.76
N GLN A 49 -10.00 -10.25 3.78
CA GLN A 49 -9.26 -9.50 4.79
C GLN A 49 -9.57 -8.00 4.69
N ALA A 50 -9.58 -7.44 3.48
CA ALA A 50 -9.95 -6.06 3.21
C ALA A 50 -11.37 -5.75 3.69
N LEU A 51 -12.33 -6.62 3.37
CA LEU A 51 -13.71 -6.48 3.83
C LEU A 51 -13.82 -6.52 5.36
N SER A 52 -13.08 -7.43 6.01
CA SER A 52 -13.11 -7.51 7.48
C SER A 52 -12.48 -6.28 8.15
N SER A 53 -11.39 -5.74 7.61
CA SER A 53 -10.76 -4.51 8.08
C SER A 53 -11.71 -3.31 7.90
N PHE A 54 -12.34 -3.21 6.73
CA PHE A 54 -13.32 -2.16 6.46
C PHE A 54 -14.52 -2.20 7.41
N LEU A 55 -15.10 -3.39 7.65
CA LEU A 55 -16.25 -3.55 8.56
C LEU A 55 -15.89 -3.33 10.04
N ALA A 56 -14.65 -3.62 10.45
CA ALA A 56 -14.21 -3.47 11.83
C ALA A 56 -13.73 -2.04 12.15
N ASN A 57 -13.02 -1.39 11.21
CA ASN A 57 -12.29 -0.15 11.43
C ASN A 57 -12.79 1.02 10.58
N ASN A 58 -13.79 0.83 9.70
CA ASN A 58 -14.21 1.79 8.67
C ASN A 58 -13.05 2.30 7.80
N SER A 59 -12.04 1.47 7.57
CA SER A 59 -10.83 1.84 6.85
C SER A 59 -10.28 0.67 6.04
N LEU A 60 -9.71 0.98 4.87
CA LEU A 60 -8.94 0.03 4.07
C LEU A 60 -7.45 0.30 4.27
N ALA A 61 -6.67 -0.76 4.43
CA ALA A 61 -5.22 -0.65 4.45
C ALA A 61 -4.65 -0.21 3.08
N CYS A 62 -3.43 0.31 3.07
CA CYS A 62 -2.76 0.86 1.90
C CYS A 62 -2.74 -0.06 0.67
N SER A 63 -2.64 -1.36 0.89
CA SER A 63 -2.57 -2.37 -0.17
C SER A 63 -3.92 -2.99 -0.54
N MET A 64 -5.02 -2.53 0.05
CA MET A 64 -6.36 -3.09 -0.17
C MET A 64 -7.15 -2.26 -1.17
N THR A 65 -7.78 -2.92 -2.13
CA THR A 65 -8.54 -2.27 -3.21
C THR A 65 -10.00 -2.72 -3.24
N THR A 66 -10.87 -1.88 -3.83
CA THR A 66 -12.27 -2.23 -4.10
C THR A 66 -12.37 -3.52 -4.92
N THR A 67 -11.45 -3.72 -5.87
CA THR A 67 -11.39 -4.94 -6.69
C THR A 67 -11.18 -6.19 -5.83
N GLN A 68 -10.28 -6.15 -4.85
CA GLN A 68 -10.07 -7.27 -3.92
C GLN A 68 -11.34 -7.59 -3.12
N ILE A 69 -12.03 -6.57 -2.59
CA ILE A 69 -13.30 -6.77 -1.86
C ILE A 69 -14.34 -7.42 -2.77
N ALA A 70 -14.48 -6.91 -4.00
CA ALA A 70 -15.41 -7.48 -4.98
C ALA A 70 -15.10 -8.94 -5.30
N MET A 71 -13.81 -9.30 -5.42
CA MET A 71 -13.38 -10.69 -5.61
C MET A 71 -13.62 -11.56 -4.37
N GLY A 72 -13.47 -11.00 -3.16
CA GLY A 72 -13.84 -11.66 -1.90
C GLY A 72 -15.34 -11.95 -1.82
N LEU A 73 -16.18 -11.00 -2.21
CA LEU A 73 -17.64 -11.18 -2.29
C LEU A 73 -18.03 -12.19 -3.37
N ALA A 74 -17.37 -12.17 -4.53
CA ALA A 74 -17.56 -13.16 -5.60
C ALA A 74 -17.18 -14.58 -5.14
N LEU A 75 -16.09 -14.71 -4.35
CA LEU A 75 -15.74 -15.99 -3.72
C LEU A 75 -16.84 -16.47 -2.78
N LEU A 76 -17.32 -15.60 -1.89
CA LEU A 76 -18.37 -15.92 -0.92
C LEU A 76 -19.64 -16.40 -1.64
N ALA A 77 -20.11 -15.65 -2.64
CA ALA A 77 -21.24 -16.05 -3.48
C ALA A 77 -20.98 -17.39 -4.20
N GLY A 78 -19.77 -17.56 -4.73
CA GLY A 78 -19.35 -18.79 -5.40
C GLY A 78 -19.39 -20.01 -4.50
N VAL A 79 -18.97 -19.86 -3.23
CA VAL A 79 -19.02 -20.95 -2.25
C VAL A 79 -20.45 -21.32 -1.88
N PHE A 80 -21.33 -20.35 -1.70
CA PHE A 80 -22.75 -20.61 -1.44
C PHE A 80 -23.45 -21.32 -2.60
N LEU A 81 -23.17 -20.92 -3.82
CA LEU A 81 -23.84 -21.47 -5.00
C LEU A 81 -23.21 -22.76 -5.50
N PHE A 82 -21.89 -22.79 -5.61
CA PHE A 82 -21.13 -23.79 -6.36
C PHE A 82 -20.00 -24.49 -5.58
N SER A 83 -19.82 -24.21 -4.27
CA SER A 83 -18.65 -24.68 -3.53
C SER A 83 -17.33 -23.97 -3.96
N LYS A 84 -16.19 -24.58 -3.74
CA LYS A 84 -14.83 -24.01 -3.87
C LYS A 84 -14.34 -23.91 -5.32
N LEU A 85 -15.14 -23.30 -6.23
CA LEU A 85 -14.75 -23.17 -7.65
C LEU A 85 -13.40 -22.47 -7.84
N PHE A 86 -13.18 -21.37 -7.12
CA PHE A 86 -11.93 -20.61 -7.20
C PHE A 86 -10.71 -21.52 -6.99
N CYS A 87 -10.72 -22.36 -5.94
CA CYS A 87 -9.62 -23.25 -5.61
C CYS A 87 -9.31 -24.28 -6.73
N SER A 88 -10.32 -24.63 -7.53
CA SER A 88 -10.20 -25.64 -8.57
C SER A 88 -9.85 -25.09 -9.95
N TYR A 89 -10.28 -23.88 -10.26
CA TYR A 89 -10.21 -23.31 -11.61
C TYR A 89 -9.21 -22.16 -11.75
N ILE A 90 -9.04 -21.33 -10.71
CA ILE A 90 -8.26 -20.08 -10.79
C ILE A 90 -7.03 -20.10 -9.86
N CYS A 91 -7.15 -20.63 -8.64
CA CYS A 91 -6.09 -20.54 -7.64
C CYS A 91 -4.78 -21.18 -8.12
N PRO A 92 -3.67 -20.41 -8.26
CA PRO A 92 -2.40 -20.94 -8.75
C PRO A 92 -1.81 -21.99 -7.82
N ILE A 93 -1.90 -21.79 -6.48
CA ILE A 93 -1.42 -22.77 -5.50
C ILE A 93 -2.22 -24.06 -5.62
N GLY A 94 -3.55 -23.96 -5.79
CA GLY A 94 -4.41 -25.12 -5.98
C GLY A 94 -4.04 -25.94 -7.21
N ILE A 95 -3.74 -25.27 -8.33
CA ILE A 95 -3.29 -25.89 -9.58
C ILE A 95 -1.93 -26.56 -9.38
N PHE A 96 -0.97 -25.85 -8.81
CA PHE A 96 0.40 -26.32 -8.63
C PHE A 96 0.49 -27.51 -7.66
N THR A 97 -0.19 -27.43 -6.52
CA THR A 97 -0.23 -28.53 -5.53
C THR A 97 -0.92 -29.77 -6.06
N GLU A 98 -1.91 -29.61 -6.94
CA GLU A 98 -2.54 -30.74 -7.62
C GLU A 98 -1.56 -31.40 -8.62
N TRP A 99 -0.79 -30.63 -9.37
CA TRP A 99 0.23 -31.16 -10.28
C TRP A 99 1.32 -31.92 -9.53
N LEU A 100 1.83 -31.34 -8.42
CA LEU A 100 2.79 -32.03 -7.55
C LEU A 100 2.24 -33.36 -7.03
N GLY A 101 0.98 -33.37 -6.57
CA GLY A 101 0.32 -34.60 -6.12
C GLY A 101 0.15 -35.62 -7.24
N ARG A 102 -0.06 -35.19 -8.50
CA ARG A 102 -0.10 -36.10 -9.66
C ARG A 102 1.27 -36.72 -9.96
N ILE A 103 2.34 -35.89 -9.83
CA ILE A 103 3.73 -36.36 -9.97
C ILE A 103 4.08 -37.36 -8.86
N GLY A 104 3.81 -37.00 -7.58
CA GLY A 104 4.01 -37.91 -6.44
C GLY A 104 3.27 -39.25 -6.60
N LYS A 105 2.03 -39.21 -7.15
CA LYS A 105 1.27 -40.45 -7.46
C LYS A 105 1.93 -41.28 -8.53
N ARG A 106 2.59 -40.68 -9.53
CA ARG A 106 3.31 -41.41 -10.58
C ARG A 106 4.49 -42.19 -9.99
N PHE A 107 5.14 -41.62 -8.96
CA PHE A 107 6.21 -42.29 -8.22
C PHE A 107 5.73 -43.18 -7.08
N LYS A 108 4.40 -43.35 -6.89
CA LYS A 108 3.76 -44.12 -5.79
C LYS A 108 4.08 -43.59 -4.39
N MET A 109 4.48 -42.32 -4.27
CA MET A 109 4.87 -41.66 -3.02
C MET A 109 3.77 -40.74 -2.47
N ASN A 110 2.59 -40.66 -3.08
CA ASN A 110 1.50 -39.78 -2.65
C ASN A 110 0.48 -40.52 -1.80
N PHE A 111 0.36 -40.14 -0.53
CA PHE A 111 -0.49 -40.74 0.49
C PHE A 111 -1.76 -39.94 0.76
N VAL A 112 -2.73 -40.57 1.40
CA VAL A 112 -3.93 -39.90 1.94
C VAL A 112 -3.96 -40.14 3.45
N ILE A 113 -3.91 -39.09 4.24
CA ILE A 113 -4.05 -39.19 5.69
C ILE A 113 -5.51 -39.47 6.02
N THR A 114 -5.76 -40.39 6.93
CA THR A 114 -7.11 -40.79 7.37
C THR A 114 -7.15 -40.94 8.90
N GLY A 115 -8.36 -40.97 9.46
CA GLY A 115 -8.56 -41.23 10.88
C GLY A 115 -8.35 -39.97 11.76
N PRO A 116 -7.91 -40.13 13.03
CA PRO A 116 -7.76 -39.04 13.98
C PRO A 116 -6.72 -38.00 13.55
N ALA A 117 -5.64 -38.44 12.91
CA ALA A 117 -4.57 -37.54 12.43
C ALA A 117 -5.09 -36.57 11.36
N ASP A 118 -5.96 -37.02 10.44
CA ASP A 118 -6.62 -36.14 9.45
C ASP A 118 -7.45 -35.05 10.16
N ARG A 119 -8.20 -35.42 11.21
CA ARG A 119 -9.03 -34.47 11.96
C ARG A 119 -8.19 -33.43 12.71
N LEU A 120 -7.11 -33.87 13.37
CA LEU A 120 -6.23 -32.97 14.11
C LEU A 120 -5.53 -31.97 13.17
N LEU A 121 -4.96 -32.44 12.07
CA LEU A 121 -4.28 -31.57 11.11
C LEU A 121 -5.21 -30.53 10.46
N ARG A 122 -6.49 -30.84 10.31
CA ARG A 122 -7.48 -29.89 9.78
C ARG A 122 -7.73 -28.68 10.68
N VAL A 123 -7.47 -28.79 11.98
CA VAL A 123 -7.60 -27.67 12.93
C VAL A 123 -6.60 -26.55 12.60
N LEU A 124 -5.40 -26.90 12.10
CA LEU A 124 -4.33 -25.96 11.84
C LEU A 124 -4.73 -24.82 10.88
N LYS A 125 -5.44 -25.11 9.80
CA LYS A 125 -5.89 -24.08 8.85
C LYS A 125 -6.84 -23.05 9.49
N TYR A 126 -7.64 -23.43 10.50
CA TYR A 126 -8.52 -22.50 11.22
C TYR A 126 -7.73 -21.63 12.21
N ALA A 127 -6.69 -22.18 12.83
CA ALA A 127 -5.77 -21.40 13.64
C ALA A 127 -5.03 -20.36 12.79
N ILE A 128 -4.53 -20.76 11.62
CA ILE A 128 -3.90 -19.84 10.65
C ILE A 128 -4.91 -18.79 10.16
N LEU A 129 -6.17 -19.18 9.86
CA LEU A 129 -7.23 -18.26 9.49
C LEU A 129 -7.45 -17.20 10.58
N PHE A 130 -7.60 -17.63 11.84
CA PHE A 130 -7.79 -16.73 12.97
C PHE A 130 -6.63 -15.73 13.11
N VAL A 131 -5.39 -16.24 13.11
CA VAL A 131 -4.18 -15.40 13.22
C VAL A 131 -4.09 -14.41 12.05
N THR A 132 -4.33 -14.87 10.82
CA THR A 132 -4.26 -14.01 9.63
C THR A 132 -5.28 -12.87 9.68
N PHE A 133 -6.53 -13.15 10.01
CA PHE A 133 -7.55 -12.09 10.12
C PHE A 133 -7.31 -11.18 11.33
N TYR A 134 -6.86 -11.74 12.45
CA TYR A 134 -6.53 -10.94 13.62
C TYR A 134 -5.47 -9.88 13.31
N PHE A 135 -4.36 -10.28 12.72
CA PHE A 135 -3.31 -9.33 12.34
C PHE A 135 -3.75 -8.40 11.22
N SER A 136 -4.49 -8.87 10.20
CA SER A 136 -4.97 -8.00 9.13
C SER A 136 -5.90 -6.90 9.61
N VAL A 137 -6.76 -7.16 10.59
CA VAL A 137 -7.65 -6.13 11.14
C VAL A 137 -6.92 -5.23 12.14
N SER A 138 -5.99 -5.79 12.93
CA SER A 138 -5.25 -5.03 13.96
C SER A 138 -4.17 -4.11 13.38
N SER A 139 -3.44 -4.56 12.34
CA SER A 139 -2.39 -3.77 11.68
C SER A 139 -2.90 -2.98 10.48
N SER A 140 -4.14 -3.21 10.05
CA SER A 140 -4.67 -2.67 8.80
C SER A 140 -3.79 -2.98 7.58
N GLU A 141 -3.21 -4.19 7.53
CA GLU A 141 -2.37 -4.68 6.43
C GLU A 141 -2.81 -6.06 5.96
N LEU A 142 -2.44 -6.43 4.74
CA LEU A 142 -2.68 -7.79 4.23
C LEU A 142 -1.65 -8.76 4.81
N PHE A 143 -1.89 -9.24 6.03
CA PHE A 143 -0.97 -10.14 6.73
C PHE A 143 -0.65 -11.42 5.95
N CYS A 144 -1.53 -11.86 5.05
CA CYS A 144 -1.25 -13.04 4.21
C CYS A 144 0.00 -12.87 3.34
N LYS A 145 0.40 -11.66 2.94
CA LYS A 145 1.62 -11.40 2.16
C LYS A 145 2.87 -11.94 2.82
N THR A 146 2.93 -11.88 4.14
CA THR A 146 4.14 -12.26 4.89
C THR A 146 4.52 -13.73 4.73
N PHE A 147 3.56 -14.62 4.46
CA PHE A 147 3.78 -16.06 4.40
C PHE A 147 3.17 -16.78 3.18
N ASP A 148 2.40 -16.10 2.33
CA ASP A 148 1.77 -16.75 1.17
C ASP A 148 2.84 -17.19 0.16
N PRO A 149 2.99 -18.51 -0.11
CA PRO A 149 3.99 -19.01 -1.05
C PRO A 149 3.77 -18.53 -2.49
N TYR A 150 2.53 -18.20 -2.87
CA TYR A 150 2.25 -17.59 -4.16
C TYR A 150 2.85 -16.19 -4.23
N TYR A 151 2.50 -15.33 -3.28
CA TYR A 151 2.99 -13.95 -3.25
C TYR A 151 4.51 -13.89 -3.15
N ALA A 152 5.12 -14.69 -2.26
CA ALA A 152 6.56 -14.73 -2.08
C ALA A 152 7.31 -15.06 -3.38
N VAL A 153 6.86 -16.06 -4.15
CA VAL A 153 7.52 -16.45 -5.40
C VAL A 153 7.31 -15.41 -6.50
N PHE A 154 6.09 -14.88 -6.65
CA PHE A 154 5.74 -13.98 -7.76
C PHE A 154 6.20 -12.54 -7.53
N SER A 155 6.33 -12.08 -6.27
CA SER A 155 6.96 -10.80 -5.92
C SER A 155 8.49 -10.83 -5.89
N GLY A 156 9.10 -11.99 -6.16
CA GLY A 156 10.56 -12.16 -6.08
C GLY A 156 11.12 -12.00 -4.66
N PHE A 157 10.35 -12.38 -3.63
CA PHE A 157 10.68 -12.18 -2.20
C PHE A 157 10.89 -10.71 -1.83
N GLY A 158 9.97 -9.84 -2.29
CA GLY A 158 10.00 -8.40 -2.00
C GLY A 158 9.98 -8.07 -0.50
N SER A 159 10.11 -6.78 -0.17
CA SER A 159 10.20 -6.25 1.21
C SER A 159 9.05 -6.64 2.14
N ASP A 160 7.85 -6.87 1.59
CA ASP A 160 6.65 -7.24 2.34
C ASP A 160 6.63 -8.72 2.78
N VAL A 161 7.61 -9.51 2.34
CA VAL A 161 7.69 -10.95 2.59
C VAL A 161 8.66 -11.24 3.72
N VAL A 162 8.18 -11.88 4.78
CA VAL A 162 9.07 -12.39 5.84
C VAL A 162 9.72 -13.69 5.38
N MET A 163 11.00 -13.61 5.01
CA MET A 163 11.75 -14.72 4.39
C MET A 163 11.58 -16.07 5.14
N GLY A 164 11.66 -16.06 6.48
CA GLY A 164 11.50 -17.28 7.28
C GLY A 164 10.13 -17.92 7.12
N TYR A 165 9.06 -17.12 7.12
CA TYR A 165 7.69 -17.61 6.97
C TYR A 165 7.43 -18.10 5.55
N ALA A 166 7.91 -17.38 4.55
CA ALA A 166 7.76 -17.74 3.15
C ALA A 166 8.49 -19.05 2.80
N VAL A 167 9.73 -19.21 3.25
CA VAL A 167 10.50 -20.46 3.07
C VAL A 167 9.81 -21.62 3.77
N MET A 168 9.34 -21.45 5.00
CA MET A 168 8.59 -22.49 5.72
C MET A 168 7.31 -22.86 4.97
N ALA A 169 6.56 -21.86 4.47
CA ALA A 169 5.34 -22.12 3.69
C ALA A 169 5.63 -22.88 2.38
N LEU A 170 6.71 -22.56 1.67
CA LEU A 170 7.15 -23.27 0.48
C LEU A 170 7.58 -24.71 0.78
N LEU A 171 8.33 -24.93 1.87
CA LEU A 171 8.73 -26.26 2.34
C LEU A 171 7.52 -27.11 2.76
N LEU A 172 6.46 -26.50 3.26
CA LEU A 172 5.20 -27.20 3.55
C LEU A 172 4.38 -27.42 2.28
N ALA A 173 4.30 -26.46 1.38
CA ALA A 173 3.47 -26.56 0.18
C ALA A 173 4.03 -27.57 -0.83
N ILE A 174 5.33 -27.51 -1.14
CA ILE A 174 5.95 -28.32 -2.21
C ILE A 174 6.13 -29.77 -1.76
N PRO A 175 6.95 -30.12 -0.75
CA PRO A 175 7.07 -31.51 -0.32
C PRO A 175 5.78 -32.05 0.26
N GLY A 176 5.05 -31.24 1.05
CA GLY A 176 3.78 -31.66 1.63
C GLY A 176 2.78 -32.11 0.57
N SER A 177 2.61 -31.35 -0.52
CA SER A 177 1.67 -31.73 -1.60
C SER A 177 2.19 -32.84 -2.52
N PHE A 178 3.51 -33.04 -2.59
CA PHE A 178 4.10 -34.19 -3.30
C PHE A 178 3.81 -35.51 -2.57
N PHE A 179 4.03 -35.55 -1.26
CA PHE A 179 3.85 -36.77 -0.46
C PHE A 179 2.41 -36.99 0.00
N ILE A 180 1.65 -35.89 0.28
CA ILE A 180 0.29 -35.96 0.82
C ILE A 180 -0.65 -35.25 -0.15
N ARG A 181 -1.75 -35.93 -0.50
CA ARG A 181 -2.71 -35.46 -1.48
C ARG A 181 -3.36 -34.15 -1.04
N GLN A 182 -3.12 -33.08 -1.81
CA GLN A 182 -3.64 -31.73 -1.53
C GLN A 182 -3.34 -31.24 -0.12
N PHE A 183 -2.10 -31.47 0.36
CA PHE A 183 -1.68 -31.15 1.73
C PHE A 183 -1.96 -29.69 2.08
N TRP A 184 -1.47 -28.76 1.27
CA TRP A 184 -1.65 -27.33 1.50
C TRP A 184 -3.13 -26.96 1.63
N CYS A 185 -3.95 -27.33 0.65
CA CYS A 185 -5.37 -26.96 0.61
C CYS A 185 -6.20 -27.59 1.73
N LYS A 186 -5.81 -28.78 2.23
CA LYS A 186 -6.56 -29.48 3.28
C LYS A 186 -6.22 -29.00 4.69
N TYR A 187 -4.93 -28.69 4.95
CA TYR A 187 -4.43 -28.57 6.31
C TYR A 187 -3.86 -27.18 6.64
N ILE A 188 -3.37 -26.43 5.65
CA ILE A 188 -2.64 -25.18 5.88
C ILE A 188 -3.43 -23.97 5.38
N CYS A 189 -4.04 -24.03 4.20
CA CYS A 189 -4.59 -22.89 3.50
C CYS A 189 -5.75 -22.22 4.26
N PRO A 190 -5.62 -20.95 4.73
CA PRO A 190 -6.68 -20.25 5.43
C PRO A 190 -7.89 -19.93 4.53
N LEU A 191 -7.68 -19.70 3.23
CA LEU A 191 -8.77 -19.52 2.28
C LEU A 191 -9.68 -20.75 2.21
N SER A 192 -9.08 -21.97 2.30
CA SER A 192 -9.87 -23.20 2.36
C SER A 192 -10.68 -23.30 3.65
N ALA A 193 -10.15 -22.80 4.79
CA ALA A 193 -10.88 -22.73 6.05
C ALA A 193 -12.06 -21.75 5.95
N ALA A 194 -11.85 -20.54 5.43
CA ALA A 194 -12.91 -19.56 5.19
C ALA A 194 -14.01 -20.12 4.28
N SER A 195 -13.62 -20.77 3.15
CA SER A 195 -14.58 -21.40 2.25
C SER A 195 -15.38 -22.52 2.93
N ASN A 196 -14.77 -23.25 3.88
CA ASN A 196 -15.49 -24.25 4.66
C ASN A 196 -16.55 -23.62 5.56
N ILE A 197 -16.23 -22.52 6.25
CA ILE A 197 -17.18 -21.78 7.09
C ILE A 197 -18.36 -21.29 6.24
N PHE A 198 -18.09 -20.73 5.07
CA PHE A 198 -19.14 -20.27 4.15
C PHE A 198 -19.99 -21.42 3.60
N SER A 199 -19.44 -22.62 3.42
CA SER A 199 -20.22 -23.80 2.99
C SER A 199 -21.29 -24.20 4.01
N PHE A 200 -21.13 -23.85 5.28
CA PHE A 200 -22.14 -23.98 6.32
C PHE A 200 -22.97 -22.70 6.46
N GLY A 201 -23.55 -22.22 5.36
CA GLY A 201 -24.16 -20.90 5.24
C GLY A 201 -25.14 -20.52 6.36
N PHE A 202 -25.99 -21.45 6.84
CA PHE A 202 -26.91 -21.15 7.94
C PHE A 202 -26.20 -20.93 9.27
N VAL A 203 -25.12 -21.67 9.54
CA VAL A 203 -24.32 -21.46 10.75
C VAL A 203 -23.57 -20.15 10.68
N PHE A 204 -22.96 -19.87 9.51
CA PHE A 204 -22.29 -18.61 9.24
C PHE A 204 -23.24 -17.42 9.43
N LEU A 205 -24.39 -17.40 8.73
CA LEU A 205 -25.39 -16.34 8.82
C LEU A 205 -25.99 -16.23 10.22
N GLY A 206 -26.16 -17.36 10.92
CA GLY A 206 -26.64 -17.38 12.30
C GLY A 206 -25.68 -16.70 13.28
N ILE A 207 -24.36 -17.03 13.20
CA ILE A 207 -23.34 -16.41 14.05
C ILE A 207 -23.22 -14.91 13.76
N VAL A 208 -23.15 -14.52 12.48
CA VAL A 208 -23.09 -13.10 12.07
C VAL A 208 -24.37 -12.36 12.47
N GLY A 209 -25.55 -12.97 12.28
CA GLY A 209 -26.83 -12.38 12.67
C GLY A 209 -26.97 -12.17 14.19
N VAL A 210 -26.54 -13.15 15.00
CA VAL A 210 -26.54 -13.02 16.45
C VAL A 210 -25.57 -11.91 16.88
N TYR A 211 -24.37 -11.88 16.30
CA TYR A 211 -23.39 -10.81 16.58
C TYR A 211 -23.95 -9.43 16.24
N ALA A 212 -24.53 -9.27 15.04
CA ALA A 212 -25.14 -8.02 14.62
C ALA A 212 -26.32 -7.60 15.53
N LEU A 213 -27.15 -8.55 15.95
CA LEU A 213 -28.25 -8.29 16.87
C LEU A 213 -27.73 -7.83 18.24
N LEU A 214 -26.69 -8.45 18.76
CA LEU A 214 -26.12 -8.08 20.06
C LEU A 214 -25.42 -6.71 20.01
N THR A 215 -24.70 -6.41 18.93
CA THR A 215 -23.97 -5.13 18.80
C THR A 215 -24.86 -3.97 18.37
N ALA A 216 -25.58 -4.11 17.27
CA ALA A 216 -26.42 -3.05 16.71
C ALA A 216 -27.83 -2.99 17.36
N GLY A 217 -28.42 -4.15 17.73
CA GLY A 217 -29.74 -4.21 18.32
C GLY A 217 -29.76 -3.90 19.81
N PHE A 218 -28.85 -4.48 20.57
CA PHE A 218 -28.77 -4.29 22.03
C PHE A 218 -27.68 -3.29 22.47
N GLY A 219 -26.90 -2.73 21.55
CA GLY A 219 -25.85 -1.75 21.84
C GLY A 219 -24.66 -2.33 22.65
N LEU A 220 -24.47 -3.65 22.67
CA LEU A 220 -23.38 -4.28 23.41
C LEU A 220 -22.05 -4.05 22.68
N GLN A 221 -21.05 -3.57 23.38
CA GLN A 221 -19.70 -3.37 22.84
C GLN A 221 -18.91 -4.68 22.77
N ILE A 222 -19.29 -5.58 21.86
CA ILE A 222 -18.60 -6.85 21.65
C ILE A 222 -17.55 -6.66 20.57
N GLY A 223 -16.27 -6.82 20.92
CA GLY A 223 -15.18 -6.69 19.95
C GLY A 223 -15.29 -7.72 18.80
N TRP A 224 -14.90 -7.34 17.59
CA TRP A 224 -14.90 -8.19 16.38
C TRP A 224 -14.12 -9.50 16.54
N ILE A 225 -13.15 -9.54 17.46
CA ILE A 225 -12.35 -10.76 17.76
C ILE A 225 -13.22 -11.93 18.23
N TRP A 226 -14.32 -11.66 18.95
CA TRP A 226 -15.23 -12.69 19.39
C TRP A 226 -16.02 -13.30 18.23
N LEU A 227 -16.40 -12.47 17.25
CA LEU A 227 -17.01 -12.95 16.01
C LEU A 227 -16.06 -13.86 15.23
N LEU A 228 -14.81 -13.43 15.05
CA LEU A 228 -13.77 -14.20 14.39
C LEU A 228 -13.49 -15.53 15.11
N GLY A 229 -13.39 -15.50 16.44
CA GLY A 229 -13.21 -16.69 17.28
C GLY A 229 -14.37 -17.67 17.15
N ALA A 230 -15.62 -17.18 17.20
CA ALA A 230 -16.82 -17.99 17.07
C ALA A 230 -16.91 -18.66 15.67
N LEU A 231 -16.60 -17.92 14.59
CA LEU A 231 -16.59 -18.45 13.23
C LEU A 231 -15.49 -19.51 13.04
N SER A 232 -14.27 -19.25 13.54
CA SER A 232 -13.16 -20.19 13.47
C SER A 232 -13.46 -21.48 14.26
N MET A 233 -13.98 -21.35 15.46
CA MET A 233 -14.36 -22.49 16.31
C MET A 233 -15.51 -23.31 15.69
N ALA A 234 -16.53 -22.63 15.16
CA ALA A 234 -17.62 -23.28 14.44
C ALA A 234 -17.08 -24.09 13.25
N GLY A 235 -16.16 -23.51 12.47
CA GLY A 235 -15.49 -24.21 11.36
C GLY A 235 -14.78 -25.48 11.82
N VAL A 236 -14.01 -25.42 12.90
CA VAL A 236 -13.32 -26.58 13.51
C VAL A 236 -14.34 -27.66 13.90
N VAL A 237 -15.38 -27.28 14.67
CA VAL A 237 -16.39 -28.23 15.15
C VAL A 237 -17.12 -28.91 13.99
N LEU A 238 -17.61 -28.14 13.03
CA LEU A 238 -18.39 -28.65 11.91
C LEU A 238 -17.55 -29.58 11.01
N GLU A 239 -16.28 -29.26 10.77
CA GLU A 239 -15.41 -30.10 9.94
C GLU A 239 -14.97 -31.38 10.67
N THR A 240 -14.61 -31.30 11.95
CA THR A 240 -14.13 -32.46 12.72
C THR A 240 -15.24 -33.43 13.08
N THR A 241 -16.43 -32.92 13.38
CA THR A 241 -17.62 -33.74 13.70
C THR A 241 -18.31 -34.30 12.45
N ARG A 242 -17.94 -33.78 11.24
CA ARG A 242 -18.56 -34.15 9.95
C ARG A 242 -20.09 -34.00 9.94
N LEU A 243 -20.58 -33.03 10.70
CA LEU A 243 -22.00 -32.69 10.70
C LEU A 243 -22.42 -32.19 9.32
N LYS A 244 -23.55 -32.69 8.84
CA LYS A 244 -24.12 -32.32 7.53
C LYS A 244 -25.24 -31.29 7.76
N PHE A 245 -24.89 -30.06 8.08
CA PHE A 245 -25.86 -28.98 8.17
C PHE A 245 -25.81 -28.13 6.90
N GLY A 246 -26.94 -28.08 6.20
CA GLY A 246 -27.16 -27.05 5.22
C GLY A 246 -27.49 -27.49 3.81
N ILE A 247 -28.21 -26.60 3.13
CA ILE A 247 -28.60 -26.71 1.71
C ILE A 247 -27.39 -26.40 0.80
N PHE A 248 -26.42 -25.65 1.32
CA PHE A 248 -25.26 -25.19 0.55
C PHE A 248 -24.16 -26.24 0.39
N PRO A 249 -23.42 -26.25 -0.73
CA PRO A 249 -23.68 -25.49 -1.96
C PRO A 249 -24.93 -26.00 -2.69
N ILE A 250 -25.55 -25.12 -3.48
CA ILE A 250 -26.79 -25.44 -4.22
C ILE A 250 -26.51 -26.47 -5.32
N VAL A 251 -25.40 -26.26 -6.04
CA VAL A 251 -24.99 -27.20 -7.11
C VAL A 251 -24.10 -28.28 -6.53
N LYS A 252 -24.52 -29.54 -6.68
CA LYS A 252 -23.81 -30.71 -6.17
C LYS A 252 -23.69 -31.79 -7.25
N VAL A 253 -22.66 -32.65 -7.13
CA VAL A 253 -22.57 -33.86 -7.97
C VAL A 253 -23.50 -34.91 -7.41
N THR A 254 -24.39 -35.44 -8.25
CA THR A 254 -25.33 -36.51 -7.93
C THR A 254 -24.95 -37.78 -8.69
N ARG A 255 -25.10 -38.95 -8.04
CA ARG A 255 -24.86 -40.24 -8.62
C ARG A 255 -26.17 -41.04 -8.71
N ASN A 256 -26.48 -41.54 -9.88
CA ASN A 256 -27.53 -42.53 -10.07
C ASN A 256 -26.94 -43.94 -9.79
N ALA A 257 -27.48 -44.61 -8.79
CA ALA A 257 -27.01 -45.95 -8.40
C ALA A 257 -27.38 -47.04 -9.41
N GLU A 258 -28.50 -46.88 -10.09
CA GLU A 258 -29.03 -47.87 -11.04
C GLU A 258 -28.14 -48.01 -12.30
N THR A 259 -27.62 -46.89 -12.78
CA THR A 259 -26.74 -46.85 -13.96
C THR A 259 -25.26 -47.02 -13.62
N CYS A 260 -24.91 -47.16 -12.33
CA CYS A 260 -23.53 -47.21 -11.88
C CYS A 260 -22.92 -48.63 -12.01
N THR A 261 -21.86 -48.72 -12.81
CA THR A 261 -21.12 -49.99 -13.00
C THR A 261 -20.09 -50.28 -11.92
N SER A 262 -20.02 -49.48 -10.84
CA SER A 262 -19.09 -49.62 -9.71
C SER A 262 -17.59 -49.67 -10.10
N CYS A 263 -17.22 -49.11 -11.23
CA CYS A 263 -15.85 -49.16 -11.79
C CYS A 263 -14.84 -48.30 -11.04
N ARG A 264 -15.25 -47.41 -10.07
CA ARG A 264 -14.42 -46.53 -9.23
C ARG A 264 -13.49 -45.58 -10.00
N LEU A 265 -13.78 -45.30 -11.27
CA LEU A 265 -13.01 -44.31 -12.03
C LEU A 265 -13.19 -42.90 -11.48
N CYS A 266 -14.38 -42.55 -10.97
CA CYS A 266 -14.68 -41.30 -10.31
C CYS A 266 -13.83 -41.06 -9.05
N ASP A 267 -13.61 -42.10 -8.22
CA ASP A 267 -12.77 -42.01 -7.01
C ASP A 267 -11.30 -41.79 -7.38
N LYS A 268 -10.83 -42.50 -8.43
CA LYS A 268 -9.46 -42.34 -8.95
C LYS A 268 -9.22 -40.97 -9.59
N ALA A 269 -10.28 -40.36 -10.16
CA ALA A 269 -10.22 -39.07 -10.81
C ALA A 269 -10.28 -37.92 -9.81
N CYS A 270 -10.89 -38.08 -8.64
CA CYS A 270 -11.08 -37.03 -7.64
C CYS A 270 -9.74 -36.53 -7.09
N PRO A 271 -9.38 -35.23 -7.24
CA PRO A 271 -8.14 -34.70 -6.69
C PRO A 271 -8.14 -34.69 -5.15
N MET A 272 -9.29 -34.60 -4.50
CA MET A 272 -9.46 -34.58 -3.05
C MET A 272 -9.59 -35.98 -2.40
N ALA A 273 -9.52 -37.07 -3.18
CA ALA A 273 -9.67 -38.45 -2.72
C ALA A 273 -11.04 -38.78 -2.08
N ILE A 274 -12.09 -38.11 -2.52
CA ILE A 274 -13.46 -38.42 -2.06
C ILE A 274 -13.92 -39.75 -2.71
N ARG A 275 -14.50 -40.65 -1.91
CA ARG A 275 -15.11 -41.89 -2.39
C ARG A 275 -16.51 -41.61 -2.93
N ILE A 276 -16.59 -41.23 -4.21
CA ILE A 276 -17.82 -40.83 -4.88
C ILE A 276 -18.68 -42.02 -5.20
N SER A 277 -18.04 -43.18 -5.44
CA SER A 277 -18.74 -44.47 -5.73
C SER A 277 -19.65 -44.95 -4.60
N ASP A 278 -19.41 -44.49 -3.36
CA ASP A 278 -20.09 -44.98 -2.17
C ASP A 278 -21.25 -44.10 -1.72
N ILE A 279 -21.45 -42.93 -2.38
CA ILE A 279 -22.43 -41.91 -1.97
C ILE A 279 -23.37 -41.53 -3.11
N PRO A 280 -24.67 -41.29 -2.84
CA PRO A 280 -25.63 -40.86 -3.87
C PRO A 280 -25.47 -39.41 -4.27
N LYS A 281 -24.93 -38.57 -3.37
CA LYS A 281 -24.73 -37.13 -3.54
C LYS A 281 -23.44 -36.71 -2.87
N VAL A 282 -22.61 -35.90 -3.56
CA VAL A 282 -21.35 -35.44 -3.02
C VAL A 282 -21.60 -34.20 -2.16
N GLU A 283 -21.62 -34.39 -0.85
CA GLU A 283 -21.76 -33.33 0.18
C GLU A 283 -20.50 -33.19 1.03
N HIS A 284 -19.36 -33.62 0.52
CA HIS A 284 -18.10 -33.58 1.21
C HIS A 284 -17.54 -32.12 1.17
N ILE A 285 -17.12 -31.61 2.32
CA ILE A 285 -16.63 -30.24 2.49
C ILE A 285 -15.41 -29.92 1.60
N ASP A 286 -14.61 -30.92 1.26
CA ASP A 286 -13.46 -30.75 0.38
C ASP A 286 -13.83 -30.86 -1.12
N CYS A 287 -15.11 -30.99 -1.49
CA CYS A 287 -15.49 -31.00 -2.89
C CYS A 287 -15.31 -29.63 -3.53
N HIS A 288 -14.47 -29.53 -4.56
CA HIS A 288 -14.19 -28.30 -5.30
C HIS A 288 -15.07 -28.12 -6.55
N LEU A 289 -16.04 -29.00 -6.77
CA LEU A 289 -16.89 -29.03 -7.96
C LEU A 289 -16.11 -28.99 -9.29
N CYS A 290 -14.91 -29.62 -9.32
CA CYS A 290 -13.99 -29.57 -10.47
C CYS A 290 -14.51 -30.29 -11.72
N GLY A 291 -15.48 -31.20 -11.59
CA GLY A 291 -16.08 -31.93 -12.67
C GLY A 291 -15.27 -33.11 -13.21
N ASP A 292 -14.08 -33.41 -12.69
CA ASP A 292 -13.23 -34.50 -13.17
C ASP A 292 -13.89 -35.88 -12.97
N CYS A 293 -14.66 -36.05 -11.89
CA CYS A 293 -15.43 -37.28 -11.64
C CYS A 293 -16.55 -37.49 -12.68
N VAL A 294 -17.25 -36.40 -13.04
CA VAL A 294 -18.31 -36.43 -14.05
C VAL A 294 -17.74 -36.72 -15.44
N SER A 295 -16.62 -36.05 -15.79
CA SER A 295 -15.95 -36.26 -17.10
C SER A 295 -15.31 -37.65 -17.25
N SER A 296 -14.86 -38.26 -16.15
CA SER A 296 -14.24 -39.59 -16.18
C SER A 296 -15.24 -40.75 -16.07
N CYS A 297 -16.51 -40.46 -15.77
CA CYS A 297 -17.55 -41.48 -15.74
C CYS A 297 -17.88 -41.97 -17.17
N PRO A 298 -17.78 -43.29 -17.44
CA PRO A 298 -18.08 -43.82 -18.76
C PRO A 298 -19.58 -43.82 -19.08
N GLU A 299 -20.40 -43.87 -18.01
CA GLU A 299 -21.85 -43.90 -18.16
C GLU A 299 -22.41 -42.46 -18.13
N PRO A 300 -23.08 -42.03 -19.21
CA PRO A 300 -23.45 -40.62 -19.38
C PRO A 300 -24.45 -40.10 -18.35
N GLU A 301 -25.27 -40.95 -17.78
CA GLU A 301 -26.36 -40.58 -16.86
C GLU A 301 -26.06 -40.84 -15.38
N THR A 302 -24.90 -41.45 -15.08
CA THR A 302 -24.56 -41.89 -13.73
C THR A 302 -24.09 -40.73 -12.85
N LEU A 303 -23.20 -39.86 -13.34
CA LEU A 303 -22.70 -38.70 -12.59
C LEU A 303 -23.08 -37.42 -13.30
N GLN A 304 -23.78 -36.55 -12.58
CA GLN A 304 -24.37 -35.34 -13.11
C GLN A 304 -24.29 -34.19 -12.08
N PHE A 305 -24.38 -32.93 -12.53
CA PHE A 305 -24.59 -31.76 -11.67
C PHE A 305 -26.10 -31.53 -11.50
N ASN A 306 -26.61 -31.71 -10.28
CA ASN A 306 -28.04 -31.59 -9.97
C ASN A 306 -28.95 -32.28 -11.02
N LYS A 307 -28.63 -33.53 -11.35
CA LYS A 307 -29.37 -34.35 -12.36
C LYS A 307 -29.25 -33.88 -13.82
N ARG A 308 -28.29 -32.97 -14.15
CA ARG A 308 -28.00 -32.52 -15.51
C ARG A 308 -26.53 -32.72 -15.86
N LYS A 309 -26.22 -33.24 -17.05
CA LYS A 309 -24.83 -33.41 -17.51
C LYS A 309 -24.33 -32.18 -18.24
N ILE A 310 -23.97 -31.15 -17.50
CA ILE A 310 -23.49 -29.86 -18.02
C ILE A 310 -22.03 -29.65 -17.58
N ASN A 311 -21.08 -30.28 -18.30
CA ASN A 311 -19.65 -30.28 -17.91
C ASN A 311 -18.98 -28.89 -17.97
N TRP A 312 -19.52 -27.97 -18.75
CA TRP A 312 -19.02 -26.60 -18.85
C TRP A 312 -19.51 -25.68 -17.73
N LEU A 313 -20.60 -26.05 -17.03
CA LEU A 313 -21.25 -25.18 -16.02
C LEU A 313 -20.30 -24.67 -14.92
N PRO A 314 -19.46 -25.50 -14.28
CA PRO A 314 -18.58 -24.97 -13.24
C PRO A 314 -17.54 -23.96 -13.77
N ALA A 315 -17.00 -24.20 -14.98
CA ALA A 315 -16.05 -23.27 -15.61
C ALA A 315 -16.73 -21.93 -15.97
N ALA A 316 -17.91 -21.99 -16.58
CA ALA A 316 -18.67 -20.79 -16.92
C ALA A 316 -19.12 -20.02 -15.67
N ALA A 317 -19.55 -20.72 -14.62
CA ALA A 317 -19.89 -20.09 -13.34
C ALA A 317 -18.66 -19.37 -12.72
N THR A 318 -17.48 -19.96 -12.82
CA THR A 318 -16.24 -19.33 -12.35
C THR A 318 -15.95 -18.05 -13.10
N VAL A 319 -15.99 -18.08 -14.44
CA VAL A 319 -15.77 -16.89 -15.28
C VAL A 319 -16.84 -15.83 -15.02
N GLY A 320 -18.12 -16.24 -14.93
CA GLY A 320 -19.22 -15.34 -14.62
C GLY A 320 -19.08 -14.62 -13.28
N LEU A 321 -18.64 -15.32 -12.23
CA LEU A 321 -18.39 -14.73 -10.92
C LEU A 321 -17.24 -13.71 -10.96
N VAL A 322 -16.16 -14.00 -11.70
CA VAL A 322 -15.05 -13.05 -11.89
C VAL A 322 -15.53 -11.79 -12.63
N ILE A 323 -16.25 -11.97 -13.73
CA ILE A 323 -16.79 -10.84 -14.51
C ILE A 323 -17.73 -10.00 -13.65
N LEU A 324 -18.63 -10.61 -12.89
CA LEU A 324 -19.53 -9.90 -11.99
C LEU A 324 -18.78 -9.16 -10.88
N GLY A 325 -17.72 -9.76 -10.32
CA GLY A 325 -16.85 -9.11 -9.34
C GLY A 325 -16.15 -7.88 -9.93
N LEU A 326 -15.57 -8.01 -11.11
CA LEU A 326 -14.91 -6.90 -11.81
C LEU A 326 -15.92 -5.79 -12.22
N ALA A 327 -17.09 -6.16 -12.70
CA ALA A 327 -18.16 -5.19 -13.01
C ALA A 327 -18.63 -4.46 -11.75
N PHE A 328 -18.79 -5.16 -10.64
CA PHE A 328 -19.12 -4.52 -9.36
C PHE A 328 -18.01 -3.54 -8.93
N ALA A 329 -16.75 -3.95 -9.01
CA ALA A 329 -15.61 -3.09 -8.68
C ALA A 329 -15.50 -1.84 -9.57
N SER A 330 -15.90 -1.93 -10.84
CA SER A 330 -15.85 -0.79 -11.77
C SER A 330 -16.94 0.26 -11.53
N VAL A 331 -18.00 -0.10 -10.82
CA VAL A 331 -19.15 0.81 -10.53
C VAL A 331 -19.11 1.30 -9.08
N THR A 332 -18.40 0.61 -8.20
CA THR A 332 -18.41 0.88 -6.76
C THR A 332 -17.04 1.36 -6.31
N ASP A 333 -16.95 2.61 -5.83
CA ASP A 333 -15.75 3.12 -5.18
C ASP A 333 -15.89 3.00 -3.66
N ILE A 334 -15.06 2.16 -3.06
CA ILE A 334 -14.98 2.05 -1.60
C ILE A 334 -13.81 2.92 -1.15
N PRO A 335 -14.04 3.92 -0.27
CA PRO A 335 -12.97 4.79 0.21
C PRO A 335 -11.96 4.03 1.06
N THR A 336 -10.70 4.40 0.94
CA THR A 336 -9.63 3.90 1.82
C THR A 336 -9.88 4.29 3.27
N ILE A 337 -10.37 5.50 3.49
CA ILE A 337 -10.89 5.98 4.78
C ILE A 337 -12.24 6.67 4.56
N SER A 338 -13.15 6.54 5.52
CA SER A 338 -14.40 7.28 5.58
C SER A 338 -14.61 7.78 7.00
N LEU A 339 -14.28 9.02 7.23
CA LEU A 339 -14.37 9.67 8.54
C LEU A 339 -15.41 10.78 8.49
N LYS A 340 -16.44 10.68 9.30
CA LYS A 340 -17.53 11.66 9.40
C LYS A 340 -17.67 12.05 10.88
N TRP A 341 -17.50 13.33 11.17
CA TRP A 341 -17.57 13.88 12.53
C TRP A 341 -18.69 14.91 12.69
N GLY A 342 -19.36 15.30 11.61
CA GLY A 342 -20.58 16.10 11.66
C GLY A 342 -21.75 15.32 12.29
N SER A 343 -22.66 16.01 12.97
CA SER A 343 -23.89 15.42 13.47
C SER A 343 -24.79 14.93 12.33
N SER A 344 -25.71 14.01 12.59
CA SER A 344 -26.60 13.46 11.57
C SER A 344 -27.39 14.54 10.80
N GLY A 345 -27.88 15.58 11.49
CA GLY A 345 -28.57 16.69 10.85
C GLY A 345 -27.67 17.59 9.99
N GLN A 346 -26.41 17.77 10.36
CA GLN A 346 -25.42 18.49 9.54
C GLN A 346 -25.07 17.69 8.28
N MET A 347 -24.89 16.37 8.42
CA MET A 347 -24.55 15.50 7.29
C MET A 347 -25.66 15.42 6.23
N GLU A 348 -26.95 15.56 6.61
CA GLU A 348 -28.05 15.56 5.66
C GLU A 348 -28.02 16.79 4.72
N ASN A 349 -27.51 17.93 5.19
CA ASN A 349 -27.43 19.17 4.45
C ASN A 349 -26.00 19.48 3.93
N ALA A 350 -25.05 18.55 4.13
CA ALA A 350 -23.67 18.75 3.75
C ALA A 350 -23.51 18.80 2.22
N ALA A 351 -22.77 19.79 1.76
CA ALA A 351 -22.26 19.82 0.39
C ALA A 351 -21.03 18.90 0.27
N ILE A 352 -20.71 18.49 -0.96
CA ILE A 352 -19.59 17.57 -1.23
C ILE A 352 -18.64 18.23 -2.22
N PHE A 353 -17.46 18.55 -1.75
CA PHE A 353 -16.32 18.93 -2.58
C PHE A 353 -15.53 17.68 -3.00
N ARG A 354 -15.11 17.61 -4.27
CA ARG A 354 -14.30 16.51 -4.81
C ARG A 354 -13.03 17.03 -5.46
N GLN A 355 -11.90 16.50 -5.02
CA GLN A 355 -10.60 16.80 -5.60
C GLN A 355 -9.89 15.50 -6.00
N SER A 356 -9.40 15.45 -7.23
CA SER A 356 -8.55 14.36 -7.74
C SER A 356 -7.13 14.86 -8.02
N GLY A 357 -6.18 13.94 -8.09
CA GLY A 357 -4.78 14.25 -8.38
C GLY A 357 -3.93 14.61 -7.15
N LEU A 358 -4.44 14.37 -5.94
CA LEU A 358 -3.72 14.58 -4.68
C LEU A 358 -2.69 13.47 -4.46
N LYS A 359 -1.45 13.70 -4.89
CA LYS A 359 -0.36 12.70 -4.78
C LYS A 359 0.09 12.44 -3.35
N SER A 360 -0.25 13.32 -2.42
CA SER A 360 -0.09 13.11 -0.98
C SER A 360 -1.01 12.01 -0.43
N VAL A 361 -2.17 11.76 -1.07
CA VAL A 361 -3.14 10.72 -0.69
C VAL A 361 -2.78 9.43 -1.39
N LYS A 362 -1.78 8.69 -0.88
CA LYS A 362 -1.22 7.47 -1.50
C LYS A 362 -1.24 6.22 -0.60
N CYS A 363 -1.62 6.35 0.64
CA CYS A 363 -1.72 5.23 1.59
C CYS A 363 -2.70 5.58 2.73
N PHE A 364 -3.01 4.57 3.57
CA PHE A 364 -3.87 4.79 4.74
C PHE A 364 -3.34 5.90 5.66
N GLY A 365 -2.05 5.87 6.01
CA GLY A 365 -1.44 6.86 6.90
C GLY A 365 -1.53 8.27 6.34
N SER A 366 -1.20 8.48 5.06
CA SER A 366 -1.31 9.79 4.42
C SER A 366 -2.76 10.26 4.28
N SER A 367 -3.71 9.34 4.03
CA SER A 367 -5.15 9.65 4.01
C SER A 367 -5.66 10.08 5.38
N MET A 368 -5.20 9.42 6.46
CA MET A 368 -5.51 9.81 7.84
C MET A 368 -4.93 11.17 8.21
N SER A 369 -3.67 11.44 7.81
CA SER A 369 -3.04 12.75 8.00
C SER A 369 -3.82 13.85 7.28
N PHE A 370 -4.22 13.60 6.04
CA PHE A 370 -5.07 14.51 5.28
C PHE A 370 -6.41 14.77 5.98
N ALA A 371 -7.10 13.73 6.44
CA ALA A 371 -8.38 13.88 7.13
C ALA A 371 -8.24 14.64 8.46
N ASN A 372 -7.17 14.39 9.22
CA ASN A 372 -6.87 15.12 10.45
C ASN A 372 -6.58 16.61 10.18
N HIS A 373 -5.83 16.92 9.13
CA HIS A 373 -5.61 18.29 8.69
C HIS A 373 -6.93 18.97 8.31
N MET A 374 -7.76 18.33 7.47
CA MET A 374 -9.05 18.87 7.07
C MET A 374 -10.03 19.06 8.22
N LYS A 375 -9.88 18.33 9.32
CA LYS A 375 -10.71 18.49 10.52
C LYS A 375 -10.48 19.82 11.25
N GLU A 376 -9.34 20.45 11.04
CA GLU A 376 -8.98 21.76 11.62
C GLU A 376 -9.75 22.89 10.94
N LEU A 377 -10.22 22.69 9.69
CA LEU A 377 -10.99 23.70 8.97
C LEU A 377 -12.44 23.70 9.47
N SER A 378 -12.86 24.84 9.99
CA SER A 378 -14.25 25.05 10.44
C SER A 378 -15.24 24.85 9.28
N GLY A 379 -16.33 24.11 9.53
CA GLY A 379 -17.33 23.81 8.52
C GLY A 379 -17.10 22.49 7.77
N VAL A 380 -15.94 21.86 7.86
CA VAL A 380 -15.72 20.51 7.34
C VAL A 380 -16.34 19.50 8.30
N LEU A 381 -17.17 18.57 7.75
CA LEU A 381 -17.98 17.60 8.49
C LEU A 381 -17.50 16.16 8.30
N GLY A 382 -16.65 15.91 7.32
CA GLY A 382 -16.11 14.59 7.06
C GLY A 382 -15.24 14.52 5.81
N VAL A 383 -14.45 13.44 5.72
CA VAL A 383 -13.56 13.17 4.59
C VAL A 383 -13.66 11.70 4.20
N GLU A 384 -13.77 11.45 2.92
CA GLU A 384 -13.53 10.16 2.30
C GLU A 384 -12.32 10.28 1.36
N ALA A 385 -11.33 9.42 1.52
CA ALA A 385 -10.16 9.39 0.66
C ALA A 385 -10.08 8.09 -0.13
N PHE A 386 -9.69 8.21 -1.41
CA PHE A 386 -9.59 7.12 -2.37
C PHE A 386 -8.16 7.06 -2.89
N VAL A 387 -7.38 6.14 -2.36
CA VAL A 387 -5.96 5.98 -2.73
C VAL A 387 -5.81 5.46 -4.16
N SER A 388 -6.79 4.70 -4.66
CA SER A 388 -6.76 4.09 -6.01
C SER A 388 -6.63 5.10 -7.15
N ASP A 389 -7.18 6.30 -6.98
CA ASP A 389 -7.19 7.38 -7.97
C ASP A 389 -6.67 8.72 -7.42
N ASN A 390 -6.05 8.70 -6.23
CA ASN A 390 -5.52 9.87 -5.53
C ASN A 390 -6.57 10.98 -5.39
N SER A 391 -7.80 10.63 -4.99
CA SER A 391 -8.91 11.56 -4.85
C SER A 391 -9.50 11.58 -3.45
N VAL A 392 -10.18 12.69 -3.14
CA VAL A 392 -10.89 12.88 -1.89
C VAL A 392 -12.29 13.44 -2.12
N LYS A 393 -13.19 13.13 -1.19
CA LYS A 393 -14.48 13.80 -1.03
C LYS A 393 -14.50 14.43 0.35
N VAL A 394 -14.68 15.73 0.39
CA VAL A 394 -14.80 16.53 1.62
C VAL A 394 -16.25 16.91 1.79
N TYR A 395 -16.85 16.49 2.89
CA TYR A 395 -18.21 16.87 3.28
C TYR A 395 -18.13 18.15 4.11
N TYR A 396 -18.85 19.18 3.73
CA TYR A 396 -18.78 20.47 4.39
C TYR A 396 -20.16 21.17 4.51
N ASP A 397 -20.27 22.07 5.47
CA ASP A 397 -21.42 22.95 5.65
C ASP A 397 -21.25 24.21 4.79
N PRO A 398 -22.07 24.39 3.74
CA PRO A 398 -21.95 25.55 2.85
C PRO A 398 -22.30 26.90 3.49
N ALA A 399 -22.88 26.89 4.70
CA ALA A 399 -23.11 28.11 5.47
C ALA A 399 -21.87 28.59 6.24
N VAL A 400 -20.85 27.73 6.41
CA VAL A 400 -19.66 28.01 7.23
C VAL A 400 -18.42 28.11 6.37
N THR A 401 -18.24 27.27 5.34
CA THR A 401 -17.09 27.27 4.43
C THR A 401 -17.52 27.03 2.98
N ASN A 402 -16.61 27.24 2.05
CA ASN A 402 -16.85 27.11 0.62
C ASN A 402 -15.72 26.31 -0.06
N GLU A 403 -15.92 25.93 -1.34
CA GLU A 403 -14.94 25.13 -2.09
C GLU A 403 -13.59 25.80 -2.27
N MET A 404 -13.55 27.14 -2.37
CA MET A 404 -12.31 27.90 -2.54
C MET A 404 -11.48 27.84 -1.26
N GLU A 405 -12.09 28.03 -0.11
CA GLU A 405 -11.41 27.91 1.20
C GLU A 405 -10.90 26.48 1.45
N ILE A 406 -11.67 25.46 1.03
CA ILE A 406 -11.24 24.07 1.11
C ILE A 406 -10.00 23.82 0.24
N LYS A 407 -9.98 24.33 -0.99
CA LYS A 407 -8.82 24.22 -1.90
C LYS A 407 -7.60 24.94 -1.36
N GLU A 408 -7.80 26.16 -0.84
CA GLU A 408 -6.73 26.93 -0.22
C GLU A 408 -6.16 26.21 1.01
N PHE A 409 -7.01 25.59 1.82
CA PHE A 409 -6.58 24.84 3.00
C PHE A 409 -5.85 23.52 2.65
N ILE A 410 -6.23 22.87 1.54
CA ILE A 410 -5.50 21.70 1.02
C ILE A 410 -4.12 22.09 0.51
N PHE A 411 -4.01 23.28 -0.08
CA PHE A 411 -2.76 23.80 -0.63
C PHE A 411 -1.81 24.24 0.49
N THR A 412 -0.57 23.80 0.43
CA THR A 412 0.49 24.24 1.34
C THR A 412 1.50 25.05 0.54
N PRO A 413 1.65 26.35 0.80
CA PRO A 413 2.69 27.16 0.18
C PRO A 413 4.08 26.56 0.47
N VAL A 414 4.92 26.52 -0.55
CA VAL A 414 6.27 25.96 -0.44
C VAL A 414 7.27 27.00 -0.93
N SER A 415 8.32 27.24 -0.13
CA SER A 415 9.53 27.97 -0.52
C SER A 415 10.69 26.98 -0.49
N ARG A 416 11.40 26.80 -1.62
CA ARG A 416 12.43 25.78 -1.72
C ARG A 416 13.62 26.21 -2.57
N VAL A 417 14.81 26.12 -1.97
CA VAL A 417 16.08 26.26 -2.67
C VAL A 417 16.39 24.94 -3.41
N VAL A 418 16.81 25.02 -4.65
CA VAL A 418 17.17 23.86 -5.49
C VAL A 418 18.65 23.87 -5.90
N ALA A 419 19.28 25.04 -5.92
CA ALA A 419 20.71 25.19 -6.14
C ALA A 419 21.25 26.46 -5.47
N ALA A 420 22.55 26.47 -5.14
CA ALA A 420 23.23 27.67 -4.64
C ALA A 420 23.51 28.65 -5.79
N PRO A 421 23.50 29.96 -5.51
CA PRO A 421 23.94 30.98 -6.47
C PRO A 421 25.41 30.80 -6.85
N ALA A 422 25.74 31.00 -8.13
CA ALA A 422 27.13 30.97 -8.58
C ALA A 422 27.93 32.15 -8.03
N ASP A 423 29.23 31.97 -7.85
CA ASP A 423 30.13 33.02 -7.41
C ASP A 423 30.11 34.22 -8.38
N GLY A 424 29.94 35.40 -7.81
CA GLY A 424 29.88 36.66 -8.57
C GLY A 424 28.51 37.04 -9.15
N LEU A 425 27.48 36.26 -8.91
CA LEU A 425 26.10 36.58 -9.29
C LEU A 425 25.60 37.74 -8.40
N LYS A 426 25.22 38.87 -9.03
CA LYS A 426 24.78 40.08 -8.33
C LYS A 426 23.27 40.28 -8.33
N GLN A 427 22.61 39.79 -9.37
CA GLN A 427 21.17 39.95 -9.59
C GLN A 427 20.53 38.63 -9.93
N ILE A 428 19.36 38.37 -9.34
CA ILE A 428 18.57 37.16 -9.53
C ILE A 428 17.28 37.55 -10.22
N THR A 429 17.03 36.92 -11.35
CA THR A 429 15.82 37.13 -12.15
C THR A 429 14.67 36.29 -11.55
N ILE A 430 13.48 36.89 -11.53
CA ILE A 430 12.27 36.24 -11.05
C ILE A 430 11.25 36.23 -12.17
N SER A 431 10.66 35.08 -12.43
CA SER A 431 9.46 34.96 -13.26
C SER A 431 8.37 34.19 -12.51
N GLU A 432 7.17 34.67 -12.64
CA GLU A 432 5.98 34.00 -12.16
C GLU A 432 5.41 33.12 -13.26
N PHE A 433 5.16 31.86 -12.91
CA PHE A 433 4.53 30.87 -13.76
C PHE A 433 3.18 30.50 -13.17
N ALA A 434 2.10 30.68 -13.91
CA ALA A 434 0.78 30.19 -13.53
C ALA A 434 0.69 28.69 -13.89
N VAL A 435 0.76 27.81 -12.89
CA VAL A 435 0.89 26.36 -13.09
C VAL A 435 -0.41 25.65 -12.75
N ASP A 436 -1.02 25.03 -13.76
CA ASP A 436 -2.19 24.17 -13.62
C ASP A 436 -1.81 22.75 -13.14
N LYS A 437 -2.74 22.08 -12.49
CA LYS A 437 -2.62 20.70 -11.97
C LYS A 437 -1.52 20.53 -10.92
N PHE A 438 -1.33 21.57 -10.15
CA PHE A 438 -0.49 21.57 -8.98
C PHE A 438 -1.41 21.65 -7.75
N PHE A 439 -1.43 20.63 -6.91
CA PHE A 439 -2.46 20.48 -5.86
C PHE A 439 -1.91 20.36 -4.46
N ASP A 440 -0.75 19.74 -4.26
CA ASP A 440 -0.27 19.35 -2.95
C ASP A 440 1.27 19.40 -2.80
N PRO A 441 1.81 19.23 -1.56
CA PRO A 441 3.26 19.27 -1.31
C PRO A 441 4.07 18.23 -2.10
N SER A 442 3.47 17.11 -2.52
CA SER A 442 4.15 16.12 -3.37
C SER A 442 4.43 16.68 -4.77
N ASP A 443 3.54 17.54 -5.27
CA ASP A 443 3.76 18.24 -6.54
C ASP A 443 4.93 19.21 -6.43
N ALA A 444 5.07 19.92 -5.29
CA ALA A 444 6.23 20.77 -5.02
C ALA A 444 7.54 19.98 -4.98
N GLY A 445 7.54 18.78 -4.40
CA GLY A 445 8.69 17.88 -4.42
C GLY A 445 9.11 17.49 -5.84
N LEU A 446 8.15 17.13 -6.69
CA LEU A 446 8.44 16.79 -8.09
C LEU A 446 8.90 18.00 -8.91
N LEU A 447 8.35 19.19 -8.64
CA LEU A 447 8.78 20.44 -9.25
C LEU A 447 10.22 20.78 -8.84
N ALA A 448 10.58 20.60 -7.56
CA ALA A 448 11.94 20.81 -7.07
C ALA A 448 12.96 19.93 -7.79
N ILE A 449 12.64 18.63 -7.98
CA ILE A 449 13.50 17.70 -8.72
C ILE A 449 13.70 18.17 -10.17
N LYS A 450 12.63 18.60 -10.85
CA LYS A 450 12.73 19.13 -12.21
C LYS A 450 13.62 20.36 -12.29
N LEU A 451 13.32 21.35 -11.46
CA LEU A 451 14.02 22.61 -11.45
C LEU A 451 15.49 22.45 -11.06
N GLY A 452 15.80 21.57 -10.12
CA GLY A 452 17.17 21.26 -9.69
C GLY A 452 18.04 20.59 -10.77
N GLN A 453 17.41 19.98 -11.81
CA GLN A 453 18.14 19.40 -12.94
C GLN A 453 18.64 20.45 -13.94
N LYS A 454 18.13 21.68 -13.87
CA LYS A 454 18.50 22.75 -14.81
C LYS A 454 19.49 23.72 -14.18
N PRO A 455 20.74 23.76 -14.65
CA PRO A 455 21.71 24.76 -14.19
C PRO A 455 21.18 26.18 -14.35
N GLY A 456 21.41 27.01 -13.35
CA GLY A 456 20.95 28.40 -13.31
C GLY A 456 19.59 28.62 -12.62
N VAL A 457 18.80 27.59 -12.32
CA VAL A 457 17.63 27.70 -11.45
C VAL A 457 18.09 27.57 -10.00
N LEU A 458 17.70 28.51 -9.14
CA LEU A 458 18.19 28.63 -7.76
C LEU A 458 17.14 28.21 -6.73
N ALA A 459 15.90 28.67 -6.90
CA ALA A 459 14.83 28.42 -5.95
C ALA A 459 13.46 28.59 -6.61
N PHE A 460 12.42 28.16 -5.92
CA PHE A 460 11.05 28.53 -6.25
C PHE A 460 10.18 28.70 -5.01
N GLU A 461 9.12 29.50 -5.15
CA GLU A 461 8.05 29.67 -4.17
C GLU A 461 6.71 29.41 -4.84
N THR A 462 5.76 28.87 -4.08
CA THR A 462 4.39 28.67 -4.56
C THR A 462 3.40 29.43 -3.68
N MET A 463 2.38 30.00 -4.30
CA MET A 463 1.28 30.68 -3.64
C MET A 463 -0.04 30.17 -4.21
N PHE A 464 -1.05 30.02 -3.35
CA PHE A 464 -2.37 29.59 -3.78
C PHE A 464 -2.95 30.51 -4.86
N GLY A 465 -3.59 29.89 -5.84
CA GLY A 465 -4.29 30.49 -6.95
C GLY A 465 -4.83 29.42 -7.89
N GLU A 466 -5.69 29.79 -8.80
CA GLU A 466 -6.20 28.90 -9.85
C GLU A 466 -5.97 29.57 -11.21
N PRO A 467 -4.87 29.27 -11.89
CA PRO A 467 -3.72 28.35 -11.59
C PRO A 467 -2.84 28.77 -10.40
N VAL A 468 -2.05 27.84 -9.88
CA VAL A 468 -1.10 28.10 -8.78
C VAL A 468 0.00 29.05 -9.25
N HIS A 469 0.26 30.10 -8.49
CA HIS A 469 1.34 31.06 -8.75
C HIS A 469 2.68 30.48 -8.29
N THR A 470 3.58 30.24 -9.23
CA THR A 470 4.92 29.67 -8.96
C THR A 470 5.98 30.71 -9.34
N PHE A 471 6.66 31.27 -8.35
CA PHE A 471 7.76 32.21 -8.55
C PHE A 471 9.08 31.46 -8.63
N VAL A 472 9.75 31.50 -9.76
CA VAL A 472 11.04 30.84 -9.96
C VAL A 472 12.15 31.87 -9.97
N PHE A 473 13.19 31.63 -9.15
CA PHE A 473 14.40 32.45 -8.98
C PHE A 473 15.52 31.81 -9.79
N TYR A 474 16.11 32.55 -10.71
CA TYR A 474 17.11 31.98 -11.62
C TYR A 474 18.12 32.99 -12.15
N ASP A 475 19.23 32.50 -12.65
CA ASP A 475 20.23 33.28 -13.38
C ASP A 475 19.86 33.35 -14.86
N SER A 476 19.43 34.54 -15.31
CA SER A 476 19.01 34.73 -16.72
C SER A 476 20.16 34.66 -17.74
N SER A 477 21.41 34.61 -17.30
CA SER A 477 22.55 34.36 -18.18
C SER A 477 22.72 32.89 -18.54
N LEU A 478 22.18 31.98 -17.72
CA LEU A 478 22.30 30.52 -17.87
C LEU A 478 21.00 29.87 -18.37
N VAL A 479 19.84 30.41 -18.01
CA VAL A 479 18.55 29.82 -18.36
C VAL A 479 17.50 30.91 -18.63
N SER A 480 16.63 30.67 -19.60
CA SER A 480 15.53 31.56 -19.93
C SER A 480 14.21 31.08 -19.32
N ALA A 481 13.25 32.02 -19.10
CA ALA A 481 11.91 31.67 -18.63
C ALA A 481 11.18 30.68 -19.57
N GLY A 482 11.43 30.76 -20.90
CA GLY A 482 10.85 29.82 -21.85
C GLY A 482 11.40 28.39 -21.72
N GLU A 483 12.66 28.23 -21.34
CA GLU A 483 13.24 26.90 -21.05
C GLU A 483 12.68 26.33 -19.73
N ILE A 484 12.51 27.17 -18.70
CA ILE A 484 11.89 26.79 -17.42
C ILE A 484 10.44 26.35 -17.65
N SER A 485 9.67 27.08 -18.46
CA SER A 485 8.29 26.72 -18.82
C SER A 485 8.23 25.32 -19.46
N LYS A 486 9.09 25.02 -20.43
CA LYS A 486 9.17 23.71 -21.07
C LYS A 486 9.54 22.60 -20.07
N LEU A 487 10.47 22.89 -19.17
CA LEU A 487 10.90 21.95 -18.13
C LEU A 487 9.75 21.63 -17.16
N ILE A 488 8.96 22.62 -16.75
CA ILE A 488 7.79 22.43 -15.92
C ILE A 488 6.77 21.51 -16.60
N GLU A 489 6.55 21.68 -17.90
CA GLU A 489 5.58 20.91 -18.69
C GLU A 489 6.05 19.50 -19.11
N GLU A 490 7.31 19.16 -18.91
CA GLU A 490 7.80 17.81 -19.18
C GLU A 490 6.98 16.78 -18.37
N LYS A 491 6.50 15.73 -19.06
CA LYS A 491 5.61 14.75 -18.44
C LYS A 491 6.31 13.82 -17.46
N LYS A 492 7.61 13.56 -17.66
CA LYS A 492 8.37 12.60 -16.88
C LYS A 492 9.44 13.30 -16.05
N VAL A 493 9.51 12.93 -14.79
CA VAL A 493 10.57 13.33 -13.86
C VAL A 493 11.34 12.08 -13.48
N LYS A 494 12.66 12.13 -13.63
CA LYS A 494 13.55 11.04 -13.25
C LYS A 494 14.50 11.55 -12.17
N TRP A 495 14.81 10.72 -11.20
CA TRP A 495 15.81 11.01 -10.18
C TRP A 495 16.53 9.74 -9.77
N GLU A 496 17.63 9.89 -9.08
CA GLU A 496 18.39 8.80 -8.49
C GLU A 496 18.67 9.17 -7.03
N ILE A 497 18.28 8.31 -6.09
CA ILE A 497 18.54 8.47 -4.66
C ILE A 497 19.21 7.19 -4.19
N ASP A 498 20.39 7.30 -3.57
CA ASP A 498 21.18 6.17 -3.07
C ASP A 498 21.46 5.08 -4.12
N GLY A 499 21.60 5.47 -5.39
CA GLY A 499 21.83 4.55 -6.51
C GLY A 499 20.55 3.87 -7.04
N GLU A 500 19.37 4.15 -6.46
CA GLU A 500 18.10 3.65 -6.96
C GLU A 500 17.41 4.68 -7.87
N PRO A 501 17.11 4.33 -9.13
CA PRO A 501 16.42 5.22 -10.06
C PRO A 501 14.93 5.32 -9.73
N GLY A 502 14.43 6.54 -9.62
CA GLY A 502 13.01 6.85 -9.51
C GLY A 502 12.47 7.54 -10.76
N GLU A 503 11.22 7.31 -11.07
CA GLU A 503 10.50 8.01 -12.14
C GLU A 503 9.07 8.33 -11.70
N ALA A 504 8.60 9.56 -11.99
CA ALA A 504 7.21 9.95 -11.79
C ALA A 504 6.67 10.70 -13.00
N THR A 505 5.34 10.71 -13.13
CA THR A 505 4.66 11.47 -14.19
C THR A 505 3.99 12.70 -13.57
N THR A 506 4.22 13.88 -14.18
CA THR A 506 3.54 15.13 -13.81
C THR A 506 2.59 15.55 -14.94
N GLY A 507 1.54 16.26 -14.56
CA GLY A 507 0.58 16.80 -15.54
C GLY A 507 0.60 18.32 -15.61
N PHE A 508 1.65 18.97 -15.10
CA PHE A 508 1.76 20.42 -15.02
C PHE A 508 1.60 21.09 -16.40
N LYS A 509 0.90 22.20 -16.42
CA LYS A 509 0.78 23.07 -17.60
C LYS A 509 1.00 24.50 -17.17
N VAL A 510 1.74 25.25 -17.94
CA VAL A 510 2.00 26.67 -17.70
C VAL A 510 0.99 27.48 -18.52
N ALA A 511 0.09 28.17 -17.81
CA ALA A 511 -0.94 28.98 -18.44
C ALA A 511 -0.41 30.37 -18.84
N SER A 512 0.44 31.01 -18.02
CA SER A 512 1.12 32.27 -18.32
C SER A 512 2.49 32.31 -17.67
N VAL A 513 3.35 33.20 -18.19
CA VAL A 513 4.68 33.52 -17.65
C VAL A 513 4.82 35.04 -17.59
N ASP A 514 4.94 35.58 -16.40
CA ASP A 514 5.01 37.01 -16.14
C ASP A 514 6.34 37.38 -15.46
N PRO A 515 7.13 38.32 -16.01
CA PRO A 515 8.36 38.77 -15.37
C PRO A 515 8.06 39.52 -14.09
N ARG A 516 8.88 39.31 -13.06
CA ARG A 516 8.82 40.05 -11.81
C ARG A 516 10.09 40.83 -11.59
N PRO A 517 10.08 41.89 -10.74
CA PRO A 517 11.30 42.67 -10.42
C PRO A 517 12.42 41.74 -9.94
N ALA A 518 13.61 41.91 -10.48
CA ALA A 518 14.80 41.18 -10.06
C ALA A 518 15.21 41.58 -8.63
N LEU A 519 15.80 40.64 -7.90
CA LEU A 519 16.37 40.87 -6.57
C LEU A 519 17.89 40.98 -6.64
N SER A 520 18.47 41.77 -5.75
CA SER A 520 19.90 41.66 -5.45
C SER A 520 20.22 40.32 -4.82
N LEU A 521 21.46 39.86 -4.91
CA LEU A 521 21.87 38.62 -4.24
C LEU A 521 21.51 38.65 -2.74
N LYS A 522 21.83 39.77 -2.05
CA LYS A 522 21.48 39.94 -0.65
C LYS A 522 19.98 39.79 -0.39
N GLY A 523 19.12 40.48 -1.16
CA GLY A 523 17.67 40.36 -1.02
C GLY A 523 17.12 38.97 -1.28
N TYR A 524 17.75 38.21 -2.20
CA TYR A 524 17.42 36.82 -2.42
C TYR A 524 17.79 35.92 -1.22
N LEU A 525 19.02 36.13 -0.68
CA LEU A 525 19.48 35.35 0.47
C LEU A 525 18.63 35.63 1.72
N GLU A 526 18.29 36.91 1.98
CA GLU A 526 17.39 37.31 3.07
C GLU A 526 15.98 36.72 2.94
N LYS A 527 15.52 36.50 1.70
CA LYS A 527 14.19 35.92 1.42
C LYS A 527 14.17 34.40 1.54
N MET A 528 15.20 33.73 1.04
CA MET A 528 15.19 32.28 0.87
C MET A 528 15.81 31.49 2.03
N TYR A 529 16.58 32.16 2.88
CA TYR A 529 17.26 31.54 4.01
C TYR A 529 16.83 32.23 5.31
N GLU A 530 16.45 31.42 6.29
CA GLU A 530 16.14 31.93 7.62
C GLU A 530 17.41 32.45 8.31
N PRO A 531 17.39 33.62 8.99
CA PRO A 531 18.51 34.08 9.74
C PRO A 531 18.80 33.15 10.92
N VAL A 532 20.05 32.70 11.02
CA VAL A 532 20.50 31.86 12.12
C VAL A 532 21.22 32.75 13.11
N THR A 533 20.56 33.08 14.22
CA THR A 533 21.13 33.88 15.29
C THR A 533 20.88 33.20 16.63
N MET A 534 21.92 33.07 17.45
CA MET A 534 21.80 32.55 18.80
C MET A 534 22.79 33.23 19.75
N THR A 535 22.31 33.59 20.93
CA THR A 535 23.15 34.00 22.06
C THR A 535 23.29 32.83 23.03
N PHE A 536 24.50 32.62 23.52
CA PHE A 536 24.79 31.58 24.50
C PHE A 536 24.75 32.15 25.93
N ASN A 537 24.74 31.26 26.91
CA ASN A 537 24.75 31.66 28.31
C ASN A 537 25.95 32.55 28.62
N GLY A 538 25.68 33.69 29.30
CA GLY A 538 26.69 34.68 29.62
C GLY A 538 26.79 35.83 28.62
N PHE A 539 25.97 35.86 27.55
CA PHE A 539 26.00 36.99 26.58
C PHE A 539 25.73 38.33 27.24
N GLU A 540 24.79 38.40 28.21
CA GLU A 540 24.41 39.62 28.93
C GLU A 540 25.44 40.01 30.02
N ASP A 541 26.38 39.13 30.37
CA ASP A 541 27.37 39.37 31.44
C ASP A 541 28.58 40.14 30.97
N TYR A 542 28.73 40.41 29.66
CA TYR A 542 29.90 41.04 29.05
C TYR A 542 29.54 42.28 28.25
N ASP A 543 30.26 43.34 28.49
CA ASP A 543 30.18 44.57 27.70
C ASP A 543 30.96 44.47 26.40
N SER A 544 30.66 45.34 25.42
CA SER A 544 31.32 45.39 24.10
C SER A 544 32.86 45.59 24.17
N VAL A 545 33.37 46.13 25.28
CA VAL A 545 34.82 46.33 25.51
C VAL A 545 35.51 45.00 25.89
N GLN A 546 34.77 44.07 26.48
CA GLN A 546 35.27 42.79 26.96
C GLN A 546 35.13 41.67 25.89
N THR A 547 34.52 42.00 24.78
CA THR A 547 34.26 41.04 23.71
C THR A 547 35.01 41.38 22.43
N ALA A 548 35.25 40.37 21.60
CA ALA A 548 35.79 40.53 20.26
C ALA A 548 34.91 39.83 19.23
N GLU A 549 34.87 40.36 18.03
CA GLU A 549 34.11 39.79 16.92
C GLU A 549 35.05 39.17 15.88
N ILE A 550 34.62 38.02 15.37
CA ILE A 550 35.19 37.36 14.18
C ILE A 550 34.13 37.39 13.09
N LEU A 551 34.42 38.07 11.97
CA LEU A 551 33.56 38.06 10.79
C LEU A 551 34.27 37.29 9.68
N LEU A 552 33.64 36.21 9.21
CA LEU A 552 34.20 35.31 8.21
C LEU A 552 33.20 35.14 7.05
N PRO A 553 33.56 35.54 5.83
CA PRO A 553 32.73 35.20 4.67
C PRO A 553 32.76 33.71 4.47
N PHE A 554 31.61 33.11 4.19
CA PHE A 554 31.53 31.70 3.80
C PHE A 554 30.55 31.53 2.65
N SER A 555 30.83 30.53 1.84
CA SER A 555 29.91 30.10 0.81
C SER A 555 29.10 28.91 1.37
N ALA A 556 27.77 29.05 1.38
CA ALA A 556 26.89 27.91 1.53
C ALA A 556 26.88 27.10 0.21
N ALA A 557 28.07 27.07 -0.41
CA ALA A 557 28.21 26.49 -1.73
C ALA A 557 28.01 25.00 -1.67
N ALA A 558 27.31 24.55 -2.60
CA ALA A 558 27.30 23.31 -3.32
C ALA A 558 26.09 22.40 -3.15
N GLU A 559 25.38 22.35 -2.01
CA GLU A 559 24.20 21.46 -1.93
C GLU A 559 22.98 22.10 -1.28
N PRO A 560 21.78 21.95 -1.87
CA PRO A 560 20.51 22.42 -1.27
C PRO A 560 20.18 21.79 0.09
N SER A 561 20.78 20.62 0.40
CA SER A 561 20.69 19.97 1.70
C SER A 561 21.38 20.72 2.85
N LEU A 562 22.19 21.73 2.54
CA LEU A 562 22.90 22.56 3.54
C LEU A 562 22.00 23.59 4.24
N ALA A 563 20.70 23.66 3.96
CA ALA A 563 19.80 24.56 4.67
C ALA A 563 19.82 24.35 6.20
N ASP A 564 20.02 23.11 6.67
CA ASP A 564 20.10 22.75 8.08
C ASP A 564 21.53 22.79 8.65
N MET A 565 22.56 22.83 7.81
CA MET A 565 23.96 22.75 8.24
C MET A 565 24.44 23.93 9.08
N PRO A 566 23.96 25.18 8.91
CA PRO A 566 24.26 26.28 9.83
C PRO A 566 23.91 25.98 11.28
N TRP A 567 22.81 25.28 11.53
CA TRP A 567 22.40 24.84 12.87
C TRP A 567 23.34 23.79 13.46
N TYR A 568 23.92 22.92 12.62
CA TYR A 568 24.94 21.96 13.05
C TYR A 568 26.26 22.64 13.38
N LEU A 569 26.64 23.66 12.60
CA LEU A 569 27.81 24.48 12.90
C LEU A 569 27.63 25.27 14.22
N LEU A 570 26.42 25.81 14.43
CA LEU A 570 26.04 26.49 15.69
C LEU A 570 26.16 25.50 16.87
N SER A 571 25.61 24.30 16.75
CA SER A 571 25.70 23.28 17.79
C SER A 571 27.17 22.89 18.08
N HIS A 572 27.99 22.77 17.03
CA HIS A 572 29.41 22.48 17.18
C HIS A 572 30.17 23.57 17.92
N ILE A 573 29.96 24.84 17.55
CA ILE A 573 30.66 26.00 18.16
C ILE A 573 30.16 26.29 19.58
N SER A 574 28.93 25.92 19.94
CA SER A 574 28.38 26.08 21.30
C SER A 574 29.17 25.32 22.37
N ASN A 575 29.99 24.34 21.96
CA ASN A 575 30.91 23.66 22.86
C ASN A 575 32.06 24.54 23.35
N ASN A 576 32.30 25.71 22.72
CA ASN A 576 33.29 26.67 23.16
C ASN A 576 32.67 27.67 24.13
N ARG A 577 32.97 27.54 25.41
CA ARG A 577 32.40 28.41 26.46
C ARG A 577 32.76 29.87 26.32
N GLY A 578 33.79 30.22 25.54
CA GLY A 578 34.18 31.60 25.30
C GLY A 578 33.43 32.25 24.14
N VAL A 579 32.72 31.50 23.31
CA VAL A 579 31.83 32.04 22.26
C VAL A 579 30.47 32.33 22.89
N ILE A 580 30.00 33.58 22.80
CA ILE A 580 28.76 34.03 23.44
C ILE A 580 27.66 34.41 22.47
N LYS A 581 27.97 34.65 21.18
CA LYS A 581 26.96 34.85 20.12
C LYS A 581 27.42 34.20 18.81
N PHE A 582 26.49 33.59 18.14
CA PHE A 582 26.61 33.07 16.79
C PHE A 582 25.55 33.71 15.90
N GLU A 583 25.96 34.22 14.73
CA GLU A 583 25.03 34.85 13.79
C GLU A 583 25.51 34.63 12.35
N ILE A 584 24.60 34.22 11.48
CA ILE A 584 24.85 34.19 10.03
C ILE A 584 24.18 35.41 9.42
N GLN A 585 25.00 36.29 8.86
CA GLN A 585 24.59 37.53 8.21
C GLN A 585 24.63 37.38 6.70
N THR A 586 23.67 37.99 6.02
CA THR A 586 23.66 38.10 4.56
C THR A 586 24.44 39.35 4.13
N THR A 587 25.30 39.20 3.14
CA THR A 587 26.10 40.28 2.57
C THR A 587 25.85 40.43 1.08
N ASP A 588 26.35 41.51 0.46
CA ASP A 588 26.22 41.71 -0.99
C ASP A 588 26.99 40.63 -1.83
N SER A 589 27.91 39.90 -1.20
CA SER A 589 28.72 38.86 -1.83
C SER A 589 28.39 37.42 -1.38
N GLY A 590 27.40 37.24 -0.49
CA GLY A 590 27.02 35.92 0.04
C GLY A 590 26.74 35.98 1.54
N PHE A 591 27.15 34.94 2.26
CA PHE A 591 26.99 34.87 3.72
C PHE A 591 28.28 35.24 4.44
N ALA A 592 28.13 35.74 5.68
CA ALA A 592 29.22 35.92 6.63
C ALA A 592 28.82 35.34 7.99
N LEU A 593 29.70 34.56 8.58
CA LEU A 593 29.59 34.08 9.95
C LEU A 593 30.14 35.17 10.88
N SER A 594 29.31 35.71 11.76
CA SER A 594 29.72 36.58 12.86
C SER A 594 29.69 35.79 14.16
N LEU A 595 30.84 35.76 14.85
CA LEU A 595 30.99 35.18 16.17
C LEU A 595 31.48 36.25 17.16
N ILE A 596 30.75 36.42 18.26
CA ILE A 596 31.22 37.25 19.37
C ILE A 596 31.77 36.31 20.45
N TYR A 597 33.00 36.58 20.89
CA TYR A 597 33.68 35.77 21.89
C TYR A 597 34.36 36.61 22.94
N VAL A 598 34.67 36.02 24.08
CA VAL A 598 35.37 36.67 25.22
C VAL A 598 36.85 36.29 25.15
N PRO A 599 37.77 37.24 24.82
CA PRO A 599 39.20 36.96 24.67
C PRO A 599 39.89 36.41 25.92
N GLU A 600 39.35 36.68 27.11
CA GLU A 600 39.86 36.14 28.38
C GLU A 600 39.58 34.61 28.53
N ILE A 601 38.59 34.07 27.82
CA ILE A 601 38.18 32.67 27.93
C ILE A 601 38.66 31.86 26.74
N THR A 602 38.62 32.42 25.52
CA THR A 602 39.03 31.71 24.29
C THR A 602 39.74 32.69 23.35
N THR A 603 40.71 32.19 22.57
CA THR A 603 41.40 33.02 21.59
C THR A 603 40.81 32.82 20.19
N ARG A 604 41.09 33.82 19.31
CA ARG A 604 40.68 33.72 17.89
C ARG A 604 41.18 32.46 17.23
N GLU A 605 42.43 32.06 17.52
CA GLU A 605 43.04 30.86 16.96
C GLU A 605 42.32 29.60 17.41
N GLN A 606 41.90 29.51 18.68
CA GLN A 606 41.14 28.37 19.20
C GLN A 606 39.77 28.24 18.52
N VAL A 607 39.08 29.39 18.33
CA VAL A 607 37.79 29.43 17.60
C VAL A 607 38.00 28.98 16.15
N MET A 608 39.06 29.46 15.47
CA MET A 608 39.35 29.07 14.09
C MET A 608 39.73 27.61 13.95
N ILE A 609 40.46 27.03 14.90
CA ILE A 609 40.77 25.57 14.91
C ILE A 609 39.46 24.79 15.02
N GLN A 610 38.57 25.17 15.93
CA GLN A 610 37.30 24.46 16.11
C GLN A 610 36.41 24.58 14.88
N LEU A 611 36.28 25.75 14.26
CA LEU A 611 35.48 25.95 13.04
C LEU A 611 35.96 25.04 11.87
N ASN A 612 37.28 24.76 11.81
CA ASN A 612 37.89 23.96 10.76
C ASN A 612 38.13 22.50 11.18
N GLU A 613 37.58 22.05 12.32
CA GLU A 613 37.60 20.60 12.66
C GLU A 613 36.97 19.78 11.53
N PRO A 614 37.52 18.60 11.21
CA PRO A 614 36.98 17.77 10.11
C PRO A 614 35.59 17.22 10.37
N GLN A 615 35.15 17.22 11.63
CA GLN A 615 33.83 16.73 12.04
C GLN A 615 33.12 17.74 12.94
N LEU A 616 31.85 18.01 12.64
CA LEU A 616 30.96 18.77 13.53
C LEU A 616 30.41 17.85 14.63
N LYS A 617 30.46 18.29 15.88
CA LYS A 617 29.83 17.63 17.02
C LYS A 617 28.47 18.28 17.25
N VAL A 618 27.41 17.53 16.98
CA VAL A 618 26.03 18.02 17.04
C VAL A 618 25.32 17.40 18.22
N HIS A 619 24.75 18.22 19.09
CA HIS A 619 23.91 17.77 20.19
C HIS A 619 22.46 17.66 19.71
N LEU A 620 21.86 16.49 19.86
CA LEU A 620 20.48 16.22 19.50
C LEU A 620 19.53 16.51 20.67
N SER A 621 18.26 16.66 20.39
CA SER A 621 17.21 16.95 21.39
C SER A 621 17.02 15.85 22.44
N ASP A 622 17.46 14.63 22.16
CA ASP A 622 17.45 13.49 23.09
C ASP A 622 18.67 13.45 24.02
N GLY A 623 19.59 14.44 23.89
CA GLY A 623 20.82 14.53 24.65
C GLY A 623 21.97 13.67 24.11
N SER A 624 21.80 12.98 22.98
CA SER A 624 22.88 12.26 22.31
C SER A 624 23.76 13.21 21.48
N GLU A 625 25.04 12.79 21.25
CA GLU A 625 25.98 13.50 20.39
C GLU A 625 26.18 12.74 19.09
N GLN A 626 26.02 13.43 17.96
CA GLN A 626 26.29 12.91 16.64
C GLN A 626 27.51 13.63 16.03
N LYS A 627 28.34 12.91 15.29
CA LYS A 627 29.46 13.46 14.53
C LYS A 627 29.12 13.43 13.05
N LEU A 628 29.18 14.62 12.42
CA LEU A 628 28.92 14.79 10.99
C LEU A 628 30.19 15.33 10.31
N GLU A 629 30.35 15.06 9.03
CA GLU A 629 31.43 15.66 8.24
C GLU A 629 31.23 17.18 8.16
N ASN A 630 32.31 17.94 8.36
CA ASN A 630 32.25 19.41 8.32
C ASN A 630 32.42 19.90 6.87
N PRO A 631 31.38 20.46 6.25
CA PRO A 631 31.46 20.99 4.90
C PRO A 631 32.04 22.40 4.85
N PHE A 632 32.09 23.11 6.00
CA PHE A 632 32.57 24.47 6.06
C PHE A 632 34.10 24.56 6.07
N ARG A 633 34.63 25.62 5.46
CA ARG A 633 36.04 25.97 5.48
C ARG A 633 36.13 27.50 5.67
N PHE A 634 36.88 27.92 6.66
CA PHE A 634 37.03 29.32 7.02
C PHE A 634 38.50 29.80 6.98
#